data_7fa68afcf7bed573afc56968e4e8ad75
#
_entry.id   7fa68afcf7bed573afc56968e4e8ad75
#
_cell.length_a   1.000
_cell.length_b   1.000
_cell.length_c   1.000
_cell.angle_alpha   90.00
_cell.angle_beta   90.00
_cell.angle_gamma   90.00
#
_symmetry.space_group_name_H-M   'P 1'
#
loop_
_entity.id
_entity.type
_entity.pdbx_description
1 polymer ?
#
loop_
_entity_poly.entity_id
_entity_poly.type
_entity_poly.pdbx_seq_one_letter_code
_entity_poly.pdbx_strand_id
1 'polypeptide(L)'
;MRFVVYNDDKNAGGRKMSERLNRCYAGWLGKLAGIRMGAPVEGWEYAKIKETYGELNGYIGDLSHFRADDDSNGPLIFIRAMNDFSIDPTSEEIGKTWLNYTSWQHGMFWWGGYGVSTEHTAYMNLAAGIPAPRSGSIAQNGKTVAEQIGGQIFIDPWGLVCPGRPGRAAELARRAAGVSHDGNGIYGAMFVAAAIAVAYAEKDIKTVIREALKEIPEDCEYARAVRAVAIFHEECPEDWRECFQYVHDNWGYDRYPGNCHIIPNAAVMALAMYYGQGDFSRTIEIATMCGWDTDCNAGNVGCIVGTLVGLEGIDREKWLAPMNDGFAASNAIGCLGFIDAPWYARYLDDITRRLEGEPTDFDEGARVYDFELPGSTHGFESETARVANAGGCLKCESQGPAEVYRRTYHGPEWFTETAYAAEACPELWPGQTVKAKLRGAGVRARLFVWDRISGKRYEGEEVLVDGEAEAEFRLPSLDSACIARAGVAWDGGELILDEMRLIGDPDYTVEFAKLPIEKFTHLDRCINQFARFKGICDREDGKLFLSCADEGMVNTGDLFWGDLRFTTDMTPTAGGVCKALVRLQGVRRLAAVELSREGLAIVREEFGKKVLARCEHPFELGQKYEFTVECRGEQVTVFENGRELLTAQVGLNRGAVGYGVEQGARMLIEKFSVRPL
;
A
#
# COMPACT_ATOMS: atom_id res chain seq x y z
N MET A 1 -26.48 -2.49 -2.15
CA MET A 1 -26.35 -1.11 -1.65
C MET A 1 -25.69 -1.22 -0.29
N ARG A 2 -24.41 -0.81 -0.18
CA ARG A 2 -23.67 -0.90 1.09
C ARG A 2 -24.17 0.21 2.01
N PHE A 3 -24.60 -0.14 3.21
CA PHE A 3 -25.04 0.84 4.21
C PHE A 3 -23.92 1.00 5.26
N VAL A 4 -23.03 1.95 5.05
CA VAL A 4 -22.15 2.47 6.10
C VAL A 4 -22.66 3.86 6.44
N VAL A 5 -23.07 4.09 7.67
CA VAL A 5 -23.56 5.39 8.13
C VAL A 5 -22.72 5.83 9.30
N TYR A 6 -22.20 7.04 9.23
CA TYR A 6 -21.40 7.63 10.28
C TYR A 6 -22.28 8.45 11.24
N ASN A 7 -22.15 8.21 12.53
CA ASN A 7 -22.83 9.01 13.56
C ASN A 7 -21.81 9.85 14.34
N ASP A 8 -22.05 11.16 14.38
CA ASP A 8 -21.33 12.12 15.23
C ASP A 8 -21.93 12.11 16.65
N ASP A 9 -21.57 11.15 17.51
CA ASP A 9 -21.86 11.25 18.94
C ASP A 9 -20.60 11.58 19.74
N LYS A 10 -20.48 12.85 20.12
CA LYS A 10 -19.47 13.35 21.04
C LYS A 10 -19.85 12.94 22.46
N ASN A 11 -19.54 11.72 22.89
CA ASN A 11 -19.33 11.33 24.31
C ASN A 11 -19.55 9.82 24.54
N ALA A 12 -18.47 9.07 24.49
CA ALA A 12 -18.34 7.83 25.24
C ALA A 12 -16.83 7.60 25.47
N GLY A 13 -16.44 7.31 26.68
CA GLY A 13 -15.12 7.26 27.29
C GLY A 13 -13.94 6.58 26.59
N GLY A 14 -13.76 6.77 25.30
CA GLY A 14 -12.61 6.34 24.53
C GLY A 14 -11.39 7.23 24.79
N ARG A 15 -10.20 6.69 24.66
CA ARG A 15 -8.94 7.44 24.66
C ARG A 15 -9.06 8.56 23.64
N LYS A 16 -8.96 9.83 24.06
CA LYS A 16 -9.04 10.98 23.15
C LYS A 16 -7.89 10.89 22.16
N MET A 17 -8.21 10.73 20.87
CA MET A 17 -7.21 10.76 19.79
C MET A 17 -6.39 12.04 19.87
N SER A 18 -5.06 11.94 19.67
CA SER A 18 -4.20 13.12 19.64
C SER A 18 -4.53 13.96 18.39
N GLU A 19 -4.45 15.29 18.51
CA GLU A 19 -4.63 16.21 17.39
C GLU A 19 -3.67 15.88 16.22
N ARG A 20 -2.47 15.44 16.53
CA ARG A 20 -1.47 14.99 15.56
C ARG A 20 -1.97 13.80 14.74
N LEU A 21 -2.47 12.75 15.40
CA LEU A 21 -2.99 11.57 14.71
C LEU A 21 -4.26 11.88 13.92
N ASN A 22 -5.16 12.75 14.43
CA ASN A 22 -6.32 13.24 13.69
C ASN A 22 -5.91 13.86 12.36
N ARG A 23 -4.98 14.80 12.38
CA ARG A 23 -4.52 15.51 11.19
C ARG A 23 -3.75 14.60 10.23
N CYS A 24 -2.95 13.66 10.75
CA CYS A 24 -2.27 12.64 9.96
C CYS A 24 -3.28 11.77 9.19
N TYR A 25 -4.30 11.27 9.90
CA TYR A 25 -5.34 10.42 9.31
C TYR A 25 -6.20 11.20 8.31
N ALA A 26 -6.60 12.44 8.65
CA ALA A 26 -7.34 13.32 7.75
C ALA A 26 -6.54 13.67 6.48
N GLY A 27 -5.23 13.94 6.61
CA GLY A 27 -4.33 14.19 5.49
C GLY A 27 -4.24 12.98 4.55
N TRP A 28 -4.04 11.79 5.11
CA TRP A 28 -3.97 10.58 4.30
C TRP A 28 -5.31 10.25 3.61
N LEU A 29 -6.43 10.31 4.33
CA LEU A 29 -7.76 10.15 3.72
C LEU A 29 -8.03 11.22 2.66
N GLY A 30 -7.57 12.44 2.90
CA GLY A 30 -7.67 13.53 1.92
C GLY A 30 -6.88 13.24 0.64
N LYS A 31 -5.67 12.66 0.74
CA LYS A 31 -4.88 12.17 -0.39
C LYS A 31 -5.68 11.16 -1.21
N LEU A 32 -6.19 10.12 -0.54
CA LEU A 32 -6.95 9.06 -1.20
C LEU A 32 -8.24 9.60 -1.86
N ALA A 33 -8.94 10.53 -1.19
CA ALA A 33 -10.14 11.15 -1.74
C ALA A 33 -9.83 11.97 -3.00
N GLY A 34 -8.73 12.72 -3.00
CA GLY A 34 -8.27 13.49 -4.15
C GLY A 34 -7.93 12.61 -5.34
N ILE A 35 -7.11 11.57 -5.14
CA ILE A 35 -6.77 10.58 -6.17
C ILE A 35 -8.05 10.01 -6.80
N ARG A 36 -8.95 9.53 -5.96
CA ARG A 36 -10.20 8.90 -6.42
C ARG A 36 -11.13 9.86 -7.16
N MET A 37 -11.11 11.15 -6.80
CA MET A 37 -11.86 12.19 -7.51
C MET A 37 -11.24 12.48 -8.88
N GLY A 38 -9.92 12.53 -8.98
CA GLY A 38 -9.18 12.92 -10.17
C GLY A 38 -9.02 11.82 -11.21
N ALA A 39 -8.71 10.59 -10.81
CA ALA A 39 -8.34 9.48 -11.70
C ALA A 39 -9.30 9.22 -12.89
N PRO A 40 -10.64 9.35 -12.78
CA PRO A 40 -11.53 9.13 -13.94
C PRO A 40 -11.38 10.13 -15.09
N VAL A 41 -10.76 11.28 -14.85
CA VAL A 41 -10.58 12.36 -15.83
C VAL A 41 -9.12 12.77 -16.01
N GLU A 42 -8.18 11.95 -15.54
CA GLU A 42 -6.75 12.13 -15.77
C GLU A 42 -6.42 12.28 -17.25
N GLY A 43 -5.56 13.23 -17.58
CA GLY A 43 -5.18 13.57 -18.94
C GLY A 43 -6.26 14.29 -19.76
N TRP A 44 -7.39 14.67 -19.14
CA TRP A 44 -8.42 15.44 -19.84
C TRP A 44 -8.16 16.94 -19.75
N GLU A 45 -8.60 17.66 -20.77
CA GLU A 45 -8.65 19.13 -20.75
C GLU A 45 -9.91 19.63 -20.03
N TYR A 46 -9.83 20.79 -19.38
CA TYR A 46 -10.96 21.45 -18.73
C TYR A 46 -12.23 21.48 -19.58
N ALA A 47 -12.09 21.84 -20.87
CA ALA A 47 -13.22 21.92 -21.79
C ALA A 47 -13.96 20.59 -21.93
N LYS A 48 -13.22 19.48 -22.02
CA LYS A 48 -13.78 18.13 -22.14
C LYS A 48 -14.49 17.70 -20.84
N ILE A 49 -13.92 18.01 -19.66
CA ILE A 49 -14.56 17.72 -18.38
C ILE A 49 -15.86 18.51 -18.26
N LYS A 50 -15.81 19.80 -18.58
CA LYS A 50 -16.97 20.69 -18.56
C LYS A 50 -18.09 20.26 -19.49
N GLU A 51 -17.75 19.85 -20.71
CA GLU A 51 -18.71 19.35 -21.70
C GLU A 51 -19.37 18.05 -21.25
N THR A 52 -18.59 17.13 -20.65
CA THR A 52 -19.05 15.78 -20.32
C THR A 52 -19.88 15.75 -19.02
N TYR A 53 -19.42 16.45 -17.99
CA TYR A 53 -19.97 16.36 -16.64
C TYR A 53 -20.55 17.67 -16.11
N GLY A 54 -20.33 18.80 -16.76
CA GLY A 54 -20.67 20.13 -16.24
C GLY A 54 -19.71 20.52 -15.13
N GLU A 55 -20.22 20.75 -13.91
CA GLU A 55 -19.42 20.99 -12.72
C GLU A 55 -19.27 19.69 -11.92
N LEU A 56 -18.04 19.29 -11.64
CA LEU A 56 -17.76 18.17 -10.77
C LEU A 56 -17.88 18.61 -9.31
N ASN A 57 -18.77 17.95 -8.59
CA ASN A 57 -19.03 18.22 -7.17
C ASN A 57 -19.11 16.91 -6.35
N GLY A 58 -18.39 15.89 -6.74
CA GLY A 58 -18.34 14.58 -6.12
C GLY A 58 -17.68 13.55 -7.01
N TYR A 59 -17.53 12.34 -6.52
CA TYR A 59 -16.93 11.23 -7.26
C TYR A 59 -17.67 10.89 -8.55
N ILE A 60 -16.92 10.42 -9.52
CA ILE A 60 -17.41 9.95 -10.82
C ILE A 60 -17.29 8.42 -10.87
N GLY A 61 -18.31 7.74 -11.37
CA GLY A 61 -18.28 6.32 -11.68
C GLY A 61 -18.51 5.39 -10.49
N ASP A 62 -18.03 4.16 -10.59
CA ASP A 62 -18.18 3.12 -9.58
C ASP A 62 -17.20 3.33 -8.43
N LEU A 63 -17.72 3.40 -7.22
CA LEU A 63 -16.97 3.59 -5.97
C LEU A 63 -16.77 2.29 -5.18
N SER A 64 -17.18 1.15 -5.72
CA SER A 64 -17.16 -0.13 -4.99
C SER A 64 -15.77 -0.57 -4.55
N HIS A 65 -14.72 -0.15 -5.26
CA HIS A 65 -13.33 -0.51 -4.99
C HIS A 65 -12.39 0.68 -5.15
N PHE A 66 -11.43 0.84 -4.23
CA PHE A 66 -10.30 1.74 -4.44
C PHE A 66 -9.24 1.00 -5.26
N ARG A 67 -9.04 1.44 -6.50
CA ARG A 67 -8.05 0.86 -7.42
C ARG A 67 -6.65 1.28 -7.00
N ALA A 68 -5.66 0.41 -7.25
CA ALA A 68 -4.26 0.78 -7.09
C ALA A 68 -3.88 1.88 -8.09
N ASP A 69 -3.11 2.85 -7.62
CA ASP A 69 -2.66 4.03 -8.34
C ASP A 69 -1.23 4.33 -7.94
N ASP A 70 -0.37 4.86 -8.84
CA ASP A 70 1.01 5.18 -8.47
C ASP A 70 1.06 6.29 -7.42
N ASP A 71 0.13 7.23 -7.42
CA ASP A 71 -0.08 8.26 -6.39
C ASP A 71 -0.31 7.71 -4.98
N SER A 72 -0.81 6.49 -4.85
CA SER A 72 -0.97 5.80 -3.56
C SER A 72 0.12 4.76 -3.30
N ASN A 73 0.58 4.05 -4.33
CA ASN A 73 1.59 2.99 -4.21
C ASN A 73 2.94 3.54 -3.74
N GLY A 74 3.42 4.62 -4.38
CA GLY A 74 4.70 5.24 -4.06
C GLY A 74 4.77 5.75 -2.62
N PRO A 75 3.82 6.60 -2.17
CA PRO A 75 3.78 7.08 -0.78
C PRO A 75 3.81 5.96 0.25
N LEU A 76 2.98 4.93 0.06
CA LEU A 76 2.88 3.81 0.98
C LEU A 76 4.20 3.04 1.11
N ILE A 77 4.85 2.77 -0.02
CA ILE A 77 5.98 1.83 -0.06
C ILE A 77 7.30 2.53 0.21
N PHE A 78 7.53 3.74 -0.31
CA PHE A 78 8.86 4.35 -0.23
C PHE A 78 9.21 4.86 1.16
N ILE A 79 8.23 5.25 1.98
CA ILE A 79 8.42 5.62 3.38
C ILE A 79 8.95 4.46 4.24
N ARG A 80 8.79 3.20 3.78
CA ARG A 80 9.33 2.01 4.46
C ARG A 80 10.84 2.06 4.64
N ALA A 81 11.56 2.86 3.86
CA ALA A 81 12.99 3.12 4.08
C ALA A 81 13.29 3.54 5.53
N MET A 82 12.36 4.23 6.20
CA MET A 82 12.51 4.63 7.61
C MET A 82 12.44 3.46 8.59
N ASN A 83 11.84 2.34 8.20
CA ASN A 83 11.81 1.12 9.00
C ASN A 83 12.92 0.15 8.60
N ASP A 84 13.19 0.03 7.31
CA ASP A 84 14.09 -1.00 6.78
C ASP A 84 15.57 -0.65 6.97
N PHE A 85 15.92 0.64 7.02
CA PHE A 85 17.29 1.12 7.15
C PHE A 85 17.49 1.98 8.40
N SER A 86 16.97 3.20 8.40
CA SER A 86 17.09 4.10 9.54
C SER A 86 15.97 5.14 9.53
N ILE A 87 15.68 5.73 10.66
CA ILE A 87 14.70 6.81 10.78
C ILE A 87 15.13 8.11 10.04
N ASP A 88 16.35 8.17 9.55
CA ASP A 88 16.92 9.25 8.74
C ASP A 88 17.60 8.71 7.47
N PRO A 89 16.82 8.08 6.56
CA PRO A 89 17.41 7.37 5.42
C PRO A 89 18.04 8.32 4.40
N THR A 90 19.11 7.85 3.78
CA THR A 90 19.75 8.50 2.62
C THR A 90 18.96 8.23 1.33
N SER A 91 19.21 9.02 0.28
CA SER A 91 18.62 8.75 -1.05
C SER A 91 18.99 7.35 -1.56
N GLU A 92 20.21 6.87 -1.28
CA GLU A 92 20.64 5.52 -1.68
C GLU A 92 19.82 4.43 -0.98
N GLU A 93 19.55 4.55 0.33
CA GLU A 93 18.72 3.62 1.09
C GLU A 93 17.26 3.64 0.62
N ILE A 94 16.72 4.82 0.30
CA ILE A 94 15.39 4.94 -0.31
C ILE A 94 15.37 4.28 -1.70
N GLY A 95 16.41 4.46 -2.51
CA GLY A 95 16.56 3.76 -3.80
C GLY A 95 16.62 2.22 -3.64
N LYS A 96 17.25 1.73 -2.57
CA LYS A 96 17.23 0.30 -2.22
C LYS A 96 15.81 -0.17 -1.84
N THR A 97 15.03 0.66 -1.16
CA THR A 97 13.60 0.37 -0.88
C THR A 97 12.80 0.23 -2.18
N TRP A 98 13.03 1.07 -3.19
CA TRP A 98 12.43 0.90 -4.51
C TRP A 98 12.75 -0.47 -5.10
N LEU A 99 14.02 -0.87 -5.11
CA LEU A 99 14.46 -2.19 -5.62
C LEU A 99 13.89 -3.37 -4.83
N ASN A 100 13.57 -3.17 -3.54
CA ASN A 100 13.12 -4.24 -2.66
C ASN A 100 11.62 -4.52 -2.76
N TYR A 101 10.81 -3.52 -3.12
CA TYR A 101 9.36 -3.62 -3.07
C TYR A 101 8.65 -3.47 -4.42
N THR A 102 9.32 -3.00 -5.46
CA THR A 102 8.69 -2.80 -6.76
C THR A 102 8.69 -4.09 -7.57
N SER A 103 7.52 -4.52 -8.03
CA SER A 103 7.38 -5.60 -9.01
C SER A 103 7.95 -5.19 -10.37
N TRP A 104 8.46 -6.16 -11.13
CA TRP A 104 9.15 -5.88 -12.39
C TRP A 104 8.16 -5.72 -13.55
N GLN A 105 8.09 -4.54 -14.13
CA GLN A 105 7.31 -4.20 -15.32
C GLN A 105 5.80 -4.45 -15.22
N HIS A 106 5.25 -4.45 -14.01
CA HIS A 106 3.81 -4.47 -13.78
C HIS A 106 3.46 -3.80 -12.44
N GLY A 107 2.25 -3.29 -12.35
CA GLY A 107 1.79 -2.59 -11.17
C GLY A 107 2.63 -1.36 -10.83
N MET A 108 2.71 -0.99 -9.59
CA MET A 108 3.48 0.07 -8.94
C MET A 108 3.39 1.42 -9.67
N PHE A 109 4.28 1.71 -10.62
CA PHE A 109 4.39 2.93 -11.43
C PHE A 109 4.78 2.61 -12.90
N TRP A 110 4.56 1.40 -13.37
CA TRP A 110 5.03 0.97 -14.68
C TRP A 110 4.15 1.51 -15.82
N TRP A 111 4.57 2.63 -16.39
CA TRP A 111 3.98 3.25 -17.58
C TRP A 111 5.07 3.86 -18.47
N GLY A 112 4.76 4.19 -19.70
CA GLY A 112 5.55 5.00 -20.62
C GLY A 112 6.93 4.48 -21.05
N GLY A 113 7.63 3.71 -20.23
CA GLY A 113 8.94 3.13 -20.53
C GLY A 113 10.15 4.01 -20.17
N TYR A 114 11.36 3.46 -20.39
CA TYR A 114 12.62 4.15 -20.13
C TYR A 114 12.77 5.40 -21.02
N GLY A 115 13.11 6.52 -20.41
CA GLY A 115 13.27 7.82 -21.09
C GLY A 115 11.95 8.56 -21.32
N VAL A 116 10.81 7.97 -20.92
CA VAL A 116 9.46 8.57 -20.97
C VAL A 116 8.91 8.77 -19.57
N SER A 117 8.72 7.67 -18.80
CA SER A 117 8.38 7.74 -17.39
C SER A 117 9.61 7.99 -16.55
N THR A 118 9.51 8.92 -15.61
CA THR A 118 10.58 9.26 -14.67
C THR A 118 10.89 8.10 -13.76
N GLU A 119 9.86 7.49 -13.19
CA GLU A 119 9.93 6.39 -12.23
C GLU A 119 10.50 5.13 -12.88
N HIS A 120 9.98 4.76 -14.05
CA HIS A 120 10.50 3.65 -14.84
C HIS A 120 11.99 3.83 -15.15
N THR A 121 12.39 5.04 -15.58
CA THR A 121 13.77 5.40 -15.89
C THR A 121 14.66 5.28 -14.66
N ALA A 122 14.24 5.83 -13.53
CA ALA A 122 14.98 5.79 -12.27
C ALA A 122 15.14 4.36 -11.76
N TYR A 123 14.08 3.56 -11.77
CA TYR A 123 14.14 2.15 -11.37
C TYR A 123 15.12 1.35 -12.22
N MET A 124 15.08 1.53 -13.55
CA MET A 124 16.01 0.84 -14.45
C MET A 124 17.45 1.27 -14.23
N ASN A 125 17.69 2.56 -13.91
CA ASN A 125 19.01 3.05 -13.51
C ASN A 125 19.48 2.39 -12.21
N LEU A 126 18.62 2.33 -11.18
CA LEU A 126 18.92 1.64 -9.92
C LEU A 126 19.25 0.16 -10.14
N ALA A 127 18.43 -0.54 -10.94
CA ALA A 127 18.63 -1.94 -11.29
C ALA A 127 19.93 -2.19 -12.08
N ALA A 128 20.37 -1.20 -12.88
CA ALA A 128 21.65 -1.22 -13.59
C ALA A 128 22.85 -0.82 -12.71
N GLY A 129 22.63 -0.56 -11.41
CA GLY A 129 23.71 -0.20 -10.46
C GLY A 129 24.06 1.28 -10.43
N ILE A 130 23.21 2.17 -10.98
CA ILE A 130 23.36 3.62 -10.85
C ILE A 130 22.62 4.05 -9.59
N PRO A 131 23.31 4.37 -8.49
CA PRO A 131 22.65 4.64 -7.21
C PRO A 131 21.97 6.01 -7.19
N ALA A 132 20.98 6.16 -6.32
CA ALA A 132 20.41 7.47 -6.01
C ALA A 132 21.44 8.35 -5.24
N PRO A 133 21.46 9.66 -5.45
CA PRO A 133 20.51 10.45 -6.26
C PRO A 133 20.85 10.52 -7.76
N ARG A 134 21.95 9.89 -8.21
CA ARG A 134 22.33 9.92 -9.64
C ARG A 134 21.25 9.28 -10.53
N SER A 135 20.57 8.23 -10.06
CA SER A 135 19.50 7.53 -10.80
C SER A 135 18.41 8.45 -11.34
N GLY A 136 18.08 9.53 -10.59
CA GLY A 136 17.05 10.52 -10.94
C GLY A 136 17.57 11.83 -11.53
N SER A 137 18.90 12.03 -11.58
CA SER A 137 19.48 13.35 -11.86
C SER A 137 19.27 13.82 -13.30
N ILE A 138 19.18 15.14 -13.48
CA ILE A 138 19.18 15.80 -14.80
C ILE A 138 20.39 15.38 -15.62
N ALA A 139 21.55 15.26 -14.97
CA ALA A 139 22.79 14.84 -15.63
C ALA A 139 22.72 13.42 -16.23
N GLN A 140 21.91 12.53 -15.62
CA GLN A 140 21.71 11.15 -16.09
C GLN A 140 20.56 11.05 -17.10
N ASN A 141 19.42 11.73 -16.84
CA ASN A 141 18.14 11.46 -17.51
C ASN A 141 17.68 12.62 -18.41
N GLY A 142 18.31 13.80 -18.32
CA GLY A 142 17.84 15.02 -18.95
C GLY A 142 16.72 15.72 -18.16
N LYS A 143 16.55 17.01 -18.43
CA LYS A 143 15.65 17.90 -17.67
C LYS A 143 14.18 17.46 -17.79
N THR A 144 13.73 17.12 -19.00
CA THR A 144 12.33 16.74 -19.24
C THR A 144 11.89 15.52 -18.41
N VAL A 145 12.75 14.50 -18.33
CA VAL A 145 12.43 13.30 -17.52
C VAL A 145 12.55 13.58 -16.02
N ALA A 146 13.52 14.38 -15.61
CA ALA A 146 13.77 14.64 -14.19
C ALA A 146 12.81 15.63 -13.54
N GLU A 147 12.05 16.42 -14.31
CA GLU A 147 11.13 17.43 -13.80
C GLU A 147 9.64 17.11 -14.04
N GLN A 148 9.27 15.83 -14.01
CA GLN A 148 7.88 15.39 -14.03
C GLN A 148 7.26 15.39 -12.60
N ILE A 149 5.94 15.21 -12.51
CA ILE A 149 5.17 15.39 -11.28
C ILE A 149 5.46 14.34 -10.18
N GLY A 150 5.94 13.15 -10.53
CA GLY A 150 6.19 12.05 -9.59
C GLY A 150 7.03 12.47 -8.37
N GLY A 151 7.88 13.50 -8.51
CA GLY A 151 8.63 14.06 -7.38
C GLY A 151 7.74 14.51 -6.23
N GLN A 152 6.59 15.10 -6.52
CA GLN A 152 5.66 15.60 -5.49
C GLN A 152 4.57 14.62 -5.10
N ILE A 153 4.18 13.67 -5.96
CA ILE A 153 3.08 12.74 -5.65
C ILE A 153 3.47 11.64 -4.66
N PHE A 154 4.75 11.26 -4.58
CA PHE A 154 5.23 10.21 -3.67
C PHE A 154 5.62 10.74 -2.28
N ILE A 155 5.37 12.02 -2.00
CA ILE A 155 6.03 12.72 -0.90
C ILE A 155 5.15 12.99 0.32
N ASP A 156 3.84 12.82 0.21
CA ASP A 156 2.89 13.19 1.28
C ASP A 156 3.25 12.58 2.64
N PRO A 157 3.62 11.29 2.77
CA PRO A 157 4.00 10.70 4.06
C PRO A 157 5.22 11.36 4.70
N TRP A 158 6.17 11.84 3.89
CA TRP A 158 7.37 12.54 4.39
C TRP A 158 7.04 13.89 5.02
N GLY A 159 5.94 14.53 4.56
CA GLY A 159 5.34 15.69 5.21
C GLY A 159 4.55 15.31 6.46
N LEU A 160 3.72 14.26 6.37
CA LEU A 160 2.86 13.78 7.46
C LEU A 160 3.63 13.36 8.70
N VAL A 161 4.84 12.79 8.56
CA VAL A 161 5.69 12.39 9.69
C VAL A 161 6.51 13.54 10.30
N CYS A 162 6.34 14.76 9.81
CA CYS A 162 7.07 15.94 10.28
C CYS A 162 6.17 17.08 10.78
N PRO A 163 5.19 16.85 11.67
CA PRO A 163 4.23 17.87 12.11
C PRO A 163 4.93 19.13 12.65
N GLY A 164 4.60 20.29 12.06
CA GLY A 164 5.16 21.59 12.45
C GLY A 164 6.66 21.79 12.17
N ARG A 165 7.28 20.90 11.39
CA ARG A 165 8.73 20.95 11.08
C ARG A 165 8.99 21.01 9.57
N PRO A 166 8.61 22.09 8.87
CA PRO A 166 8.68 22.19 7.40
C PRO A 166 10.09 21.97 6.85
N GLY A 167 11.13 22.53 7.47
CA GLY A 167 12.51 22.33 7.01
C GLY A 167 12.96 20.87 7.10
N ARG A 168 12.49 20.12 8.12
CA ARG A 168 12.78 18.67 8.23
C ARG A 168 12.02 17.89 7.17
N ALA A 169 10.76 18.19 6.94
CA ALA A 169 9.94 17.60 5.90
C ALA A 169 10.56 17.82 4.51
N ALA A 170 10.96 19.04 4.21
CA ALA A 170 11.63 19.41 2.95
C ALA A 170 12.96 18.64 2.75
N GLU A 171 13.78 18.47 3.80
CA GLU A 171 15.04 17.74 3.69
C GLU A 171 14.83 16.24 3.43
N LEU A 172 13.88 15.60 4.11
CA LEU A 172 13.51 14.22 3.85
C LEU A 172 12.93 14.05 2.45
N ALA A 173 12.04 14.96 2.04
CA ALA A 173 11.45 15.00 0.71
C ALA A 173 12.50 15.16 -0.40
N ARG A 174 13.50 16.03 -0.19
CA ARG A 174 14.63 16.20 -1.11
C ARG A 174 15.37 14.89 -1.34
N ARG A 175 15.59 14.11 -0.28
CA ARG A 175 16.27 12.80 -0.40
C ARG A 175 15.39 11.77 -1.10
N ALA A 176 14.10 11.73 -0.77
CA ALA A 176 13.15 10.79 -1.36
C ALA A 176 12.92 11.06 -2.85
N ALA A 177 12.63 12.30 -3.22
CA ALA A 177 12.47 12.70 -4.60
C ALA A 177 13.75 12.55 -5.42
N GLY A 178 14.92 12.76 -4.80
CA GLY A 178 16.23 12.59 -5.45
C GLY A 178 16.52 11.17 -5.96
N VAL A 179 15.71 10.17 -5.62
CA VAL A 179 15.81 8.82 -6.19
C VAL A 179 15.50 8.84 -7.69
N SER A 180 14.51 9.63 -8.09
CA SER A 180 13.93 9.64 -9.44
C SER A 180 13.94 11.00 -10.13
N HIS A 181 14.01 12.09 -9.37
CA HIS A 181 13.85 13.48 -9.85
C HIS A 181 15.04 14.36 -9.51
N ASP A 182 15.06 15.55 -10.18
CA ASP A 182 16.04 16.60 -9.94
C ASP A 182 15.43 17.97 -10.27
N GLY A 183 16.14 19.08 -9.95
CA GLY A 183 15.69 20.43 -10.25
C GLY A 183 14.32 20.75 -9.66
N ASN A 184 13.40 21.25 -10.50
CA ASN A 184 12.06 21.60 -10.04
C ASN A 184 11.25 20.38 -9.56
N GLY A 185 11.55 19.16 -10.01
CA GLY A 185 10.96 17.92 -9.49
C GLY A 185 11.23 17.73 -8.00
N ILE A 186 12.45 18.00 -7.54
CA ILE A 186 12.81 18.01 -6.12
C ILE A 186 12.17 19.19 -5.39
N TYR A 187 12.16 20.38 -5.99
CA TYR A 187 11.58 21.56 -5.34
C TYR A 187 10.07 21.41 -5.11
N GLY A 188 9.35 20.76 -6.04
CA GLY A 188 7.93 20.42 -5.82
C GLY A 188 7.73 19.46 -4.66
N ALA A 189 8.57 18.43 -4.55
CA ALA A 189 8.55 17.52 -3.40
C ALA A 189 8.77 18.26 -2.08
N MET A 190 9.79 19.10 -2.01
CA MET A 190 10.11 19.91 -0.81
C MET A 190 8.94 20.83 -0.43
N PHE A 191 8.32 21.47 -1.42
CA PHE A 191 7.18 22.35 -1.21
C PHE A 191 5.98 21.59 -0.64
N VAL A 192 5.58 20.47 -1.25
CA VAL A 192 4.43 19.67 -0.80
C VAL A 192 4.64 19.13 0.60
N ALA A 193 5.79 18.53 0.88
CA ALA A 193 6.08 18.01 2.22
C ALA A 193 6.12 19.12 3.28
N ALA A 194 6.71 20.27 2.96
CA ALA A 194 6.72 21.44 3.84
C ALA A 194 5.31 21.99 4.09
N ALA A 195 4.46 22.08 3.04
CA ALA A 195 3.08 22.53 3.16
C ALA A 195 2.26 21.62 4.09
N ILE A 196 2.40 20.29 3.96
CA ILE A 196 1.76 19.32 4.85
C ILE A 196 2.25 19.51 6.29
N ALA A 197 3.56 19.65 6.49
CA ALA A 197 4.12 19.84 7.82
C ALA A 197 3.64 21.15 8.49
N VAL A 198 3.52 22.24 7.72
CA VAL A 198 2.97 23.54 8.18
C VAL A 198 1.48 23.42 8.52
N ALA A 199 0.71 22.67 7.72
CA ALA A 199 -0.73 22.51 7.88
C ALA A 199 -1.14 21.93 9.25
N TYR A 200 -0.23 21.22 9.94
CA TYR A 200 -0.49 20.76 11.31
C TYR A 200 -0.67 21.89 12.34
N ALA A 201 -0.05 23.04 12.11
CA ALA A 201 -0.01 24.13 13.09
C ALA A 201 -0.84 25.35 12.66
N GLU A 202 -1.10 25.48 11.36
CA GLU A 202 -1.78 26.63 10.78
C GLU A 202 -3.27 26.34 10.52
N LYS A 203 -4.01 27.43 10.27
CA LYS A 203 -5.44 27.38 9.91
C LYS A 203 -5.75 28.12 8.61
N ASP A 204 -4.78 28.85 8.09
CA ASP A 204 -4.90 29.66 6.89
C ASP A 204 -4.04 29.07 5.77
N ILE A 205 -4.69 28.64 4.69
CA ILE A 205 -4.01 28.02 3.55
C ILE A 205 -3.01 28.94 2.87
N LYS A 206 -3.24 30.27 2.86
CA LYS A 206 -2.29 31.22 2.30
C LYS A 206 -0.99 31.28 3.12
N THR A 207 -1.12 31.16 4.44
CA THR A 207 0.03 31.02 5.33
C THR A 207 0.77 29.71 5.08
N VAL A 208 0.08 28.59 4.91
CA VAL A 208 0.70 27.30 4.56
C VAL A 208 1.53 27.42 3.29
N ILE A 209 0.98 27.96 2.20
CA ILE A 209 1.68 28.16 0.93
C ILE A 209 2.92 29.06 1.11
N ARG A 210 2.76 30.19 1.81
CA ARG A 210 3.86 31.13 2.05
C ARG A 210 5.02 30.53 2.84
N GLU A 211 4.72 29.77 3.89
CA GLU A 211 5.74 29.12 4.72
C GLU A 211 6.44 28.00 3.94
N ALA A 212 5.70 27.20 3.18
CA ALA A 212 6.28 26.14 2.34
C ALA A 212 7.20 26.69 1.25
N LEU A 213 6.90 27.83 0.66
CA LEU A 213 7.77 28.49 -0.32
C LEU A 213 9.14 28.91 0.22
N LYS A 214 9.31 29.02 1.54
CA LYS A 214 10.61 29.34 2.14
C LYS A 214 11.58 28.17 2.12
N GLU A 215 11.09 26.96 1.95
CA GLU A 215 11.89 25.74 1.95
C GLU A 215 12.47 25.37 0.57
N ILE A 216 12.17 26.16 -0.47
CA ILE A 216 12.68 25.99 -1.83
C ILE A 216 13.40 27.26 -2.31
N PRO A 217 14.28 27.19 -3.34
CA PRO A 217 14.95 28.38 -3.86
C PRO A 217 13.94 29.44 -4.33
N GLU A 218 14.17 30.69 -3.91
CA GLU A 218 13.23 31.80 -4.16
C GLU A 218 13.00 32.07 -5.65
N ASP A 219 14.02 31.89 -6.47
CA ASP A 219 14.05 32.16 -7.91
C ASP A 219 13.80 30.94 -8.79
N CYS A 220 13.54 29.77 -8.20
CA CYS A 220 13.22 28.57 -8.98
C CYS A 220 11.89 28.72 -9.72
N GLU A 221 11.74 27.96 -10.80
CA GLU A 221 10.57 28.07 -11.69
C GLU A 221 9.28 27.64 -10.98
N TYR A 222 9.36 26.62 -10.11
CA TYR A 222 8.25 26.19 -9.25
C TYR A 222 7.74 27.35 -8.36
N ALA A 223 8.64 28.04 -7.64
CA ALA A 223 8.26 29.16 -6.78
C ALA A 223 7.66 30.34 -7.59
N ARG A 224 8.17 30.58 -8.79
CA ARG A 224 7.64 31.62 -9.68
C ARG A 224 6.23 31.30 -10.14
N ALA A 225 5.94 30.05 -10.51
CA ALA A 225 4.60 29.62 -10.91
C ALA A 225 3.58 29.78 -9.77
N VAL A 226 3.93 29.33 -8.55
CA VAL A 226 3.07 29.46 -7.37
C VAL A 226 2.80 30.94 -7.03
N ARG A 227 3.83 31.80 -7.07
CA ARG A 227 3.67 33.25 -6.81
C ARG A 227 2.87 33.95 -7.89
N ALA A 228 2.99 33.55 -9.16
CA ALA A 228 2.20 34.12 -10.24
C ALA A 228 0.70 33.89 -10.02
N VAL A 229 0.32 32.69 -9.57
CA VAL A 229 -1.06 32.39 -9.17
C VAL A 229 -1.51 33.23 -7.96
N ALA A 230 -0.64 33.40 -6.97
CA ALA A 230 -0.95 34.24 -5.80
C ALA A 230 -1.26 35.70 -6.20
N ILE A 231 -0.43 36.27 -7.07
CA ILE A 231 -0.63 37.63 -7.59
C ILE A 231 -1.94 37.72 -8.37
N PHE A 232 -2.21 36.77 -9.26
CA PHE A 232 -3.46 36.76 -10.03
C PHE A 232 -4.69 36.67 -9.11
N HIS A 233 -4.63 35.82 -8.07
CA HIS A 233 -5.71 35.70 -7.10
C HIS A 233 -5.97 37.03 -6.32
N GLU A 234 -4.95 37.86 -6.06
CA GLU A 234 -5.14 39.16 -5.44
C GLU A 234 -5.93 40.13 -6.36
N GLU A 235 -5.74 40.00 -7.68
CA GLU A 235 -6.41 40.84 -8.70
C GLU A 235 -7.82 40.29 -9.04
N CYS A 236 -8.01 39.00 -9.06
CA CYS A 236 -9.26 38.29 -9.40
C CYS A 236 -9.61 37.22 -8.37
N PRO A 237 -10.06 37.56 -7.15
CA PRO A 237 -10.25 36.59 -6.06
C PRO A 237 -11.51 35.71 -6.21
N GLU A 238 -12.45 36.04 -7.08
CA GLU A 238 -13.77 35.38 -7.15
C GLU A 238 -13.85 34.28 -8.22
N ASP A 239 -13.14 34.42 -9.33
CA ASP A 239 -13.25 33.50 -10.46
C ASP A 239 -11.96 32.70 -10.70
N TRP A 240 -11.96 31.43 -10.22
CA TRP A 240 -10.83 30.53 -10.42
C TRP A 240 -10.65 30.15 -11.91
N ARG A 241 -11.68 30.28 -12.75
CA ARG A 241 -11.60 29.93 -14.17
C ARG A 241 -10.82 30.94 -14.96
N GLU A 242 -10.93 32.24 -14.62
CA GLU A 242 -10.07 33.27 -15.18
C GLU A 242 -8.60 33.04 -14.78
N CYS A 243 -8.36 32.61 -13.52
CA CYS A 243 -7.02 32.24 -13.09
C CYS A 243 -6.53 30.98 -13.83
N PHE A 244 -7.38 29.99 -14.04
CA PHE A 244 -7.00 28.80 -14.82
C PHE A 244 -6.67 29.15 -16.28
N GLN A 245 -7.41 30.06 -16.92
CA GLN A 245 -7.07 30.52 -18.26
C GLN A 245 -5.69 31.22 -18.27
N TYR A 246 -5.40 32.03 -17.23
CA TYR A 246 -4.07 32.62 -17.07
C TYR A 246 -2.97 31.56 -16.90
N VAL A 247 -3.23 30.53 -16.09
CA VAL A 247 -2.30 29.39 -15.90
C VAL A 247 -2.08 28.66 -17.22
N HIS A 248 -3.16 28.33 -17.93
CA HIS A 248 -3.11 27.67 -19.24
C HIS A 248 -2.23 28.44 -20.23
N ASP A 249 -2.41 29.76 -20.34
CA ASP A 249 -1.74 30.61 -21.32
C ASP A 249 -0.27 30.91 -20.98
N ASN A 250 0.12 30.83 -19.68
CA ASN A 250 1.45 31.24 -19.23
C ASN A 250 2.29 30.14 -18.65
N TRP A 251 1.67 29.06 -18.11
CA TRP A 251 2.30 27.97 -17.39
C TRP A 251 1.84 26.58 -17.89
N GLY A 252 1.17 26.50 -19.05
CA GLY A 252 0.61 25.27 -19.59
C GLY A 252 1.61 24.34 -20.29
N TYR A 253 1.13 23.18 -20.70
CA TYR A 253 1.92 22.13 -21.33
C TYR A 253 2.47 22.47 -22.72
N ASP A 254 2.03 23.55 -23.36
CA ASP A 254 2.63 24.09 -24.57
C ASP A 254 4.07 24.65 -24.33
N ARG A 255 4.41 24.93 -23.07
CA ARG A 255 5.71 25.48 -22.64
C ARG A 255 6.60 24.48 -21.94
N TYR A 256 6.01 23.46 -21.35
CA TYR A 256 6.71 22.47 -20.51
C TYR A 256 6.61 21.08 -21.12
N PRO A 257 7.72 20.53 -21.63
CA PRO A 257 7.70 19.24 -22.32
C PRO A 257 7.56 18.07 -21.34
N GLY A 258 7.04 16.96 -21.84
CA GLY A 258 6.80 15.73 -21.06
C GLY A 258 5.31 15.44 -20.91
N ASN A 259 4.96 14.32 -20.28
CA ASN A 259 3.56 13.91 -20.14
C ASN A 259 2.86 14.63 -18.97
N CYS A 260 3.59 14.86 -17.88
CA CYS A 260 3.06 15.38 -16.63
C CYS A 260 4.10 16.31 -15.94
N HIS A 261 4.53 17.36 -16.65
CA HIS A 261 5.55 18.26 -16.13
C HIS A 261 5.10 18.96 -14.84
N ILE A 262 6.01 19.04 -13.84
CA ILE A 262 5.68 19.51 -12.50
C ILE A 262 5.21 20.98 -12.46
N ILE A 263 5.63 21.87 -13.36
CA ILE A 263 5.32 23.29 -13.32
C ILE A 263 3.85 23.61 -13.62
N PRO A 264 3.22 23.10 -14.71
CA PRO A 264 1.78 23.28 -14.93
C PRO A 264 0.97 22.81 -13.72
N ASN A 265 1.34 21.67 -13.16
CA ASN A 265 0.65 21.06 -12.03
C ASN A 265 0.86 21.85 -10.72
N ALA A 266 2.04 22.41 -10.48
CA ALA A 266 2.28 23.32 -9.36
C ALA A 266 1.36 24.56 -9.42
N ALA A 267 1.15 25.11 -10.62
CA ALA A 267 0.25 26.24 -10.81
C ALA A 267 -1.22 25.87 -10.55
N VAL A 268 -1.67 24.68 -11.01
CA VAL A 268 -3.02 24.15 -10.73
C VAL A 268 -3.22 23.90 -9.24
N MET A 269 -2.27 23.28 -8.55
CA MET A 269 -2.35 23.09 -7.11
C MET A 269 -2.45 24.41 -6.34
N ALA A 270 -1.60 25.39 -6.68
CA ALA A 270 -1.64 26.70 -6.06
C ALA A 270 -3.02 27.38 -6.29
N LEU A 271 -3.52 27.34 -7.52
CA LEU A 271 -4.85 27.83 -7.88
C LEU A 271 -5.93 27.18 -7.02
N ALA A 272 -5.96 25.84 -6.96
CA ALA A 272 -6.97 25.11 -6.20
C ALA A 272 -6.94 25.47 -4.70
N MET A 273 -5.75 25.62 -4.12
CA MET A 273 -5.60 26.02 -2.72
C MET A 273 -6.03 27.47 -2.47
N TYR A 274 -5.65 28.42 -3.34
CA TYR A 274 -6.03 29.83 -3.18
C TYR A 274 -7.54 30.04 -3.31
N TYR A 275 -8.19 29.43 -4.30
CA TYR A 275 -9.63 29.60 -4.54
C TYR A 275 -10.50 28.63 -3.71
N GLY A 276 -9.93 27.54 -3.22
CA GLY A 276 -10.57 26.65 -2.24
C GLY A 276 -10.63 27.24 -0.84
N GLN A 277 -9.69 28.14 -0.48
CA GLN A 277 -9.67 28.91 0.77
C GLN A 277 -9.74 28.04 2.04
N GLY A 278 -9.20 26.83 2.00
CA GLY A 278 -9.24 25.86 3.10
C GLY A 278 -10.51 25.03 3.18
N ASP A 279 -11.48 25.20 2.28
CA ASP A 279 -12.58 24.25 2.10
C ASP A 279 -12.07 23.02 1.35
N PHE A 280 -12.19 21.86 2.00
CA PHE A 280 -11.68 20.60 1.46
C PHE A 280 -12.35 20.22 0.13
N SER A 281 -13.69 20.21 0.12
CA SER A 281 -14.48 19.82 -1.05
C SER A 281 -14.17 20.71 -2.24
N ARG A 282 -14.27 22.03 -2.03
CA ARG A 282 -14.03 23.00 -3.08
C ARG A 282 -12.60 22.92 -3.62
N THR A 283 -11.60 22.66 -2.79
CA THR A 283 -10.21 22.57 -3.22
C THR A 283 -9.98 21.41 -4.16
N ILE A 284 -10.44 20.20 -3.80
CA ILE A 284 -10.24 19.00 -4.67
C ILE A 284 -11.11 19.06 -5.93
N GLU A 285 -12.31 19.65 -5.85
CA GLU A 285 -13.19 19.87 -7.00
C GLU A 285 -12.56 20.83 -8.02
N ILE A 286 -11.99 21.94 -7.57
CA ILE A 286 -11.28 22.90 -8.45
C ILE A 286 -10.06 22.22 -9.08
N ALA A 287 -9.23 21.53 -8.29
CA ALA A 287 -8.05 20.82 -8.79
C ALA A 287 -8.41 19.84 -9.91
N THR A 288 -9.46 19.04 -9.70
CA THR A 288 -9.96 18.08 -10.70
C THR A 288 -10.54 18.78 -11.93
N MET A 289 -11.33 19.83 -11.74
CA MET A 289 -11.93 20.58 -12.85
C MET A 289 -10.91 21.23 -13.78
N CYS A 290 -9.74 21.63 -13.29
CA CYS A 290 -8.67 22.16 -14.12
C CYS A 290 -8.18 21.21 -15.21
N GLY A 291 -8.41 19.89 -15.04
CA GLY A 291 -7.91 18.90 -16.00
C GLY A 291 -6.41 18.60 -15.81
N TRP A 292 -5.78 18.07 -16.86
CA TRP A 292 -4.39 17.65 -16.91
C TRP A 292 -4.14 16.46 -15.99
N ASP A 293 -3.25 16.57 -15.01
CA ASP A 293 -2.89 15.53 -14.06
C ASP A 293 -3.77 15.64 -12.81
N THR A 294 -5.00 15.19 -12.94
CA THR A 294 -6.08 15.52 -12.01
C THR A 294 -6.00 14.78 -10.69
N ASP A 295 -5.61 13.52 -10.68
CA ASP A 295 -5.44 12.68 -9.50
C ASP A 295 -4.22 13.10 -8.68
N CYS A 296 -3.10 13.33 -9.33
CA CYS A 296 -1.90 13.87 -8.72
C CYS A 296 -2.18 15.20 -8.02
N ASN A 297 -2.80 16.15 -8.75
CA ASN A 297 -3.09 17.49 -8.23
C ASN A 297 -4.10 17.44 -7.08
N ALA A 298 -5.25 16.76 -7.28
CA ALA A 298 -6.28 16.64 -6.26
C ALA A 298 -5.79 15.81 -5.04
N GLY A 299 -4.97 14.79 -5.26
CA GLY A 299 -4.35 14.01 -4.19
C GLY A 299 -3.43 14.85 -3.29
N ASN A 300 -2.51 15.62 -3.86
CA ASN A 300 -1.62 16.45 -3.06
C ASN A 300 -2.36 17.58 -2.32
N VAL A 301 -3.27 18.33 -3.00
CA VAL A 301 -4.03 19.37 -2.29
C VAL A 301 -5.00 18.77 -1.27
N GLY A 302 -5.53 17.57 -1.54
CA GLY A 302 -6.36 16.81 -0.61
C GLY A 302 -5.60 16.45 0.67
N CYS A 303 -4.32 16.01 0.56
CA CYS A 303 -3.47 15.75 1.71
C CYS A 303 -3.19 17.03 2.51
N ILE A 304 -2.77 18.12 1.83
CA ILE A 304 -2.45 19.41 2.48
C ILE A 304 -3.68 19.96 3.22
N VAL A 305 -4.83 20.07 2.53
CA VAL A 305 -6.04 20.65 3.12
C VAL A 305 -6.67 19.71 4.13
N GLY A 306 -6.65 18.39 3.89
CA GLY A 306 -7.09 17.40 4.88
C GLY A 306 -6.32 17.51 6.20
N THR A 307 -4.99 17.66 6.14
CA THR A 307 -4.14 17.92 7.32
C THR A 307 -4.49 19.26 7.98
N LEU A 308 -4.79 20.29 7.18
CA LEU A 308 -5.13 21.62 7.67
C LEU A 308 -6.44 21.64 8.47
N VAL A 309 -7.47 20.96 7.95
CA VAL A 309 -8.83 21.03 8.52
C VAL A 309 -9.13 19.90 9.52
N GLY A 310 -8.34 18.81 9.51
CA GLY A 310 -8.65 17.63 10.30
C GLY A 310 -9.87 16.86 9.80
N LEU A 311 -10.24 15.78 10.49
CA LEU A 311 -11.41 14.97 10.11
C LEU A 311 -12.73 15.75 10.13
N GLU A 312 -12.82 16.72 11.02
CA GLU A 312 -14.01 17.56 11.20
C GLU A 312 -14.27 18.49 10.00
N GLY A 313 -13.23 18.83 9.23
CA GLY A 313 -13.32 19.69 8.05
C GLY A 313 -13.58 18.94 6.75
N ILE A 314 -13.68 17.60 6.79
CA ILE A 314 -13.95 16.77 5.60
C ILE A 314 -15.39 16.25 5.69
N ASP A 315 -16.18 16.46 4.63
CA ASP A 315 -17.50 15.84 4.50
C ASP A 315 -17.36 14.32 4.36
N ARG A 316 -17.63 13.62 5.46
CA ARG A 316 -17.48 12.17 5.58
C ARG A 316 -18.36 11.39 4.62
N GLU A 317 -19.62 11.72 4.58
CA GLU A 317 -20.61 11.00 3.75
C GLU A 317 -20.24 11.11 2.26
N LYS A 318 -19.75 12.26 1.87
CA LYS A 318 -19.37 12.54 0.49
C LYS A 318 -18.03 11.90 0.12
N TRP A 319 -17.00 12.03 0.97
CA TRP A 319 -15.63 11.73 0.58
C TRP A 319 -15.04 10.48 1.21
N LEU A 320 -15.36 10.17 2.48
CA LEU A 320 -14.69 9.10 3.22
C LEU A 320 -15.49 7.79 3.25
N ALA A 321 -16.82 7.87 3.45
CA ALA A 321 -17.67 6.69 3.51
C ALA A 321 -17.58 5.78 2.28
N PRO A 322 -17.49 6.30 1.04
CA PRO A 322 -17.36 5.45 -0.14
C PRO A 322 -16.08 4.62 -0.21
N MET A 323 -15.00 5.06 0.45
CA MET A 323 -13.72 4.34 0.47
C MET A 323 -13.67 3.22 1.51
N ASN A 324 -14.48 3.31 2.56
CA ASN A 324 -14.57 2.34 3.65
C ASN A 324 -13.19 1.95 4.22
N ASP A 325 -12.28 2.92 4.37
CA ASP A 325 -10.90 2.81 4.89
C ASP A 325 -9.93 1.88 4.14
N GLY A 326 -10.38 1.16 3.13
CA GLY A 326 -9.55 0.19 2.43
C GLY A 326 -9.05 0.70 1.09
N PHE A 327 -7.77 0.45 0.76
CA PHE A 327 -7.22 0.77 -0.55
C PHE A 327 -6.21 -0.26 -1.03
N ALA A 328 -6.20 -0.49 -2.33
CA ALA A 328 -5.25 -1.36 -2.99
C ALA A 328 -3.89 -0.66 -3.13
N ALA A 329 -2.81 -1.43 -2.99
CA ALA A 329 -1.44 -0.95 -3.14
C ALA A 329 -0.63 -1.95 -3.97
N SER A 330 -0.16 -1.54 -5.14
CA SER A 330 0.65 -2.40 -6.00
C SER A 330 2.09 -2.42 -5.53
N ASN A 331 2.62 -3.61 -5.31
CA ASN A 331 4.02 -3.84 -4.96
C ASN A 331 4.40 -5.33 -5.16
N ALA A 332 5.66 -5.69 -4.94
CA ALA A 332 6.14 -7.06 -5.12
C ALA A 332 5.84 -8.01 -3.95
N ILE A 333 5.24 -7.50 -2.85
CA ILE A 333 5.04 -8.25 -1.61
C ILE A 333 3.56 -8.36 -1.29
N GLY A 334 3.00 -9.56 -1.48
CA GLY A 334 1.55 -9.79 -1.48
C GLY A 334 0.81 -9.33 -0.21
N CYS A 335 1.41 -9.43 0.97
CA CYS A 335 0.77 -8.97 2.21
C CYS A 335 0.69 -7.43 2.36
N LEU A 336 1.34 -6.68 1.48
CA LEU A 336 1.22 -5.23 1.37
C LEU A 336 0.33 -4.81 0.20
N GLY A 337 -0.35 -5.73 -0.47
CA GLY A 337 -1.19 -5.47 -1.64
C GLY A 337 -2.52 -4.79 -1.33
N PHE A 338 -2.95 -4.78 -0.07
CA PHE A 338 -4.13 -4.06 0.38
C PHE A 338 -3.87 -3.47 1.77
N ILE A 339 -4.21 -2.20 1.96
CA ILE A 339 -3.90 -1.45 3.16
C ILE A 339 -5.16 -0.85 3.77
N ASP A 340 -5.17 -0.81 5.08
CA ASP A 340 -6.16 -0.21 5.94
C ASP A 340 -5.70 1.21 6.32
N ALA A 341 -6.50 2.24 6.05
CA ALA A 341 -6.13 3.63 6.29
C ALA A 341 -5.90 3.97 7.78
N PRO A 342 -6.70 3.46 8.74
CA PRO A 342 -6.38 3.58 10.16
C PRO A 342 -5.03 2.99 10.55
N TRP A 343 -4.71 1.80 10.06
CA TRP A 343 -3.41 1.17 10.28
C TRP A 343 -2.28 2.05 9.73
N TYR A 344 -2.43 2.56 8.51
CA TYR A 344 -1.40 3.39 7.89
C TYR A 344 -1.19 4.72 8.63
N ALA A 345 -2.26 5.36 9.10
CA ALA A 345 -2.15 6.57 9.92
C ALA A 345 -1.37 6.32 11.22
N ARG A 346 -1.59 5.18 11.88
CA ARG A 346 -0.84 4.76 13.07
C ARG A 346 0.62 4.41 12.76
N TYR A 347 0.86 3.79 11.61
CA TYR A 347 2.21 3.53 11.11
C TYR A 347 3.01 4.83 10.90
N LEU A 348 2.39 5.86 10.34
CA LEU A 348 3.02 7.19 10.19
C LEU A 348 3.20 7.90 11.54
N ASP A 349 2.25 7.77 12.48
CA ASP A 349 2.40 8.32 13.83
C ASP A 349 3.54 7.63 14.60
N ASP A 350 3.74 6.33 14.42
CA ASP A 350 4.90 5.59 14.95
C ASP A 350 6.22 6.16 14.42
N ILE A 351 6.31 6.36 13.12
CA ILE A 351 7.49 6.99 12.51
C ILE A 351 7.71 8.39 13.10
N THR A 352 6.65 9.18 13.24
CA THR A 352 6.72 10.52 13.83
C THR A 352 7.28 10.46 15.27
N ARG A 353 6.75 9.56 16.11
CA ARG A 353 7.23 9.36 17.48
C ARG A 353 8.71 9.02 17.52
N ARG A 354 9.14 8.11 16.67
CA ARG A 354 10.56 7.73 16.59
C ARG A 354 11.45 8.90 16.10
N LEU A 355 10.97 9.73 15.16
CA LEU A 355 11.65 10.95 14.74
C LEU A 355 11.77 12.00 15.85
N GLU A 356 10.85 11.99 16.80
CA GLU A 356 10.82 12.89 17.97
C GLU A 356 11.50 12.29 19.20
N GLY A 357 11.95 11.04 19.13
CA GLY A 357 12.54 10.31 20.26
C GLY A 357 11.49 9.93 21.31
N GLU A 358 10.21 9.90 20.95
CA GLU A 358 9.12 9.48 21.82
C GLU A 358 9.02 7.94 21.85
N PRO A 359 8.58 7.34 22.97
CA PRO A 359 8.31 5.93 23.02
C PRO A 359 7.08 5.57 22.18
N THR A 360 7.12 4.38 21.57
CA THR A 360 6.01 3.82 20.81
C THR A 360 5.82 2.34 21.17
N ASP A 361 4.58 1.89 21.15
CA ASP A 361 4.15 0.51 21.34
C ASP A 361 3.48 -0.07 20.06
N PHE A 362 3.59 0.63 18.93
CA PHE A 362 3.01 0.19 17.68
C PHE A 362 3.71 -1.08 17.17
N ASP A 363 2.92 -2.12 16.94
CA ASP A 363 3.36 -3.36 16.31
C ASP A 363 2.86 -3.41 14.86
N GLU A 364 3.77 -3.20 13.92
CA GLU A 364 3.49 -3.21 12.49
C GLU A 364 2.86 -4.55 12.02
N GLY A 365 3.22 -5.67 12.67
CA GLY A 365 2.72 -7.00 12.36
C GLY A 365 1.36 -7.33 12.98
N ALA A 366 0.89 -6.55 13.94
CA ALA A 366 -0.39 -6.81 14.59
C ALA A 366 -1.58 -6.50 13.67
N ARG A 367 -2.51 -7.43 13.59
CA ARG A 367 -3.79 -7.25 12.88
C ARG A 367 -4.88 -6.99 13.90
N VAL A 368 -5.04 -5.70 14.26
CA VAL A 368 -6.00 -5.22 15.28
C VAL A 368 -6.92 -4.18 14.66
N TYR A 369 -8.21 -4.41 14.77
CA TYR A 369 -9.27 -3.53 14.27
C TYR A 369 -10.07 -3.05 15.48
N ASP A 370 -9.76 -1.86 15.99
CA ASP A 370 -10.25 -1.33 17.28
C ASP A 370 -11.23 -0.16 17.17
N PHE A 371 -11.45 0.37 15.97
CA PHE A 371 -12.38 1.45 15.65
C PHE A 371 -12.19 2.75 16.46
N GLU A 372 -11.09 2.90 17.19
CA GLU A 372 -10.83 4.07 18.05
C GLU A 372 -10.67 5.38 17.26
N LEU A 373 -10.20 5.31 16.00
CA LEU A 373 -10.12 6.48 15.14
C LEU A 373 -11.52 6.91 14.73
N PRO A 374 -11.92 8.18 14.89
CA PRO A 374 -13.27 8.62 14.61
C PRO A 374 -13.72 8.30 13.19
N GLY A 375 -14.83 7.57 13.08
CA GLY A 375 -15.41 7.13 11.82
C GLY A 375 -14.66 6.01 11.11
N SER A 376 -13.62 5.44 11.69
CA SER A 376 -12.94 4.29 11.11
C SER A 376 -13.85 3.07 11.08
N THR A 377 -13.79 2.35 9.96
CA THR A 377 -14.51 1.09 9.76
C THR A 377 -13.56 -0.08 9.56
N HIS A 378 -12.28 0.19 9.33
CA HIS A 378 -11.28 -0.82 8.96
C HIS A 378 -11.72 -1.71 7.78
N GLY A 379 -12.53 -1.20 6.87
CA GLY A 379 -13.07 -1.97 5.75
C GLY A 379 -14.18 -2.96 6.12
N PHE A 380 -14.73 -2.90 7.34
CA PHE A 380 -15.88 -3.72 7.70
C PHE A 380 -17.12 -3.26 6.93
N GLU A 381 -17.87 -4.24 6.43
CA GLU A 381 -19.07 -4.03 5.62
C GLU A 381 -20.14 -5.06 5.96
N SER A 382 -21.39 -4.76 5.61
CA SER A 382 -22.54 -5.65 5.74
C SER A 382 -23.51 -5.46 4.58
N GLU A 383 -24.14 -6.55 4.14
CA GLU A 383 -25.26 -6.52 3.20
C GLU A 383 -26.62 -6.63 3.92
N THR A 384 -26.59 -6.96 5.22
CA THR A 384 -27.78 -7.34 5.99
C THR A 384 -28.03 -6.46 7.24
N ALA A 385 -27.06 -5.59 7.58
CA ALA A 385 -27.13 -4.70 8.72
C ALA A 385 -26.68 -3.28 8.35
N ARG A 386 -27.15 -2.30 9.12
CA ARG A 386 -26.57 -0.96 9.16
C ARG A 386 -25.33 -1.00 10.02
N VAL A 387 -24.22 -0.49 9.51
CA VAL A 387 -22.92 -0.48 10.20
C VAL A 387 -22.42 0.96 10.27
N ALA A 388 -21.99 1.39 11.46
CA ALA A 388 -21.43 2.72 11.66
C ALA A 388 -20.41 2.73 12.80
N ASN A 389 -19.34 3.53 12.69
CA ASN A 389 -18.50 3.85 13.84
C ASN A 389 -19.25 4.80 14.78
N ALA A 390 -19.37 4.42 16.04
CA ALA A 390 -20.02 5.21 17.07
C ALA A 390 -19.21 5.16 18.37
N GLY A 391 -18.54 6.27 18.68
CA GLY A 391 -17.79 6.41 19.94
C GLY A 391 -16.62 5.45 20.14
N GLY A 392 -15.90 5.10 19.05
CA GLY A 392 -14.73 4.24 19.11
C GLY A 392 -15.03 2.74 19.06
N CYS A 393 -16.19 2.37 18.54
CA CYS A 393 -16.60 1.00 18.28
C CYS A 393 -17.46 0.92 17.01
N LEU A 394 -17.61 -0.26 16.46
CA LEU A 394 -18.46 -0.50 15.29
C LEU A 394 -19.85 -0.95 15.75
N LYS A 395 -20.85 -0.08 15.57
CA LYS A 395 -22.24 -0.36 15.87
C LYS A 395 -22.91 -1.01 14.67
N CYS A 396 -23.55 -2.17 14.89
CA CYS A 396 -24.25 -2.94 13.88
C CYS A 396 -25.71 -3.14 14.27
N GLU A 397 -26.66 -2.75 13.41
CA GLU A 397 -28.08 -2.81 13.68
C GLU A 397 -28.82 -3.59 12.58
N SER A 398 -29.64 -4.57 12.95
CA SER A 398 -30.47 -5.34 12.01
C SER A 398 -31.82 -5.71 12.56
N GLN A 399 -32.80 -6.01 11.68
CA GLN A 399 -34.12 -6.46 12.04
C GLN A 399 -34.25 -7.99 12.22
N GLY A 400 -33.24 -8.74 11.85
CA GLY A 400 -33.18 -10.19 11.88
C GLY A 400 -31.73 -10.68 11.72
N PRO A 401 -31.53 -11.98 11.48
CA PRO A 401 -30.17 -12.52 11.35
C PRO A 401 -29.32 -11.72 10.36
N ALA A 402 -28.14 -11.36 10.79
CA ALA A 402 -27.24 -10.49 10.03
C ALA A 402 -25.76 -10.87 10.23
N GLU A 403 -24.91 -10.28 9.41
CA GLU A 403 -23.47 -10.43 9.51
C GLU A 403 -22.74 -9.12 9.19
N VAL A 404 -21.62 -8.92 9.85
CA VAL A 404 -20.64 -7.87 9.53
C VAL A 404 -19.29 -8.54 9.34
N TYR A 405 -18.56 -8.15 8.32
CA TYR A 405 -17.28 -8.79 7.99
C TYR A 405 -16.28 -7.79 7.38
N ARG A 406 -15.00 -8.13 7.52
CA ARG A 406 -13.91 -7.55 6.77
C ARG A 406 -13.45 -8.55 5.70
N ARG A 407 -13.06 -8.06 4.53
CA ARG A 407 -12.34 -8.88 3.57
C ARG A 407 -10.90 -9.09 4.05
N THR A 408 -10.46 -10.33 4.05
CA THR A 408 -9.10 -10.75 4.40
C THR A 408 -8.29 -11.19 3.21
N TYR A 409 -8.91 -11.22 2.03
CA TYR A 409 -8.29 -11.39 0.72
C TYR A 409 -9.01 -10.55 -0.32
N HIS A 410 -8.25 -9.83 -1.10
CA HIS A 410 -8.72 -9.02 -2.21
C HIS A 410 -8.29 -9.69 -3.50
N GLY A 411 -9.25 -10.25 -4.22
CA GLY A 411 -9.03 -10.95 -5.47
C GLY A 411 -8.88 -9.99 -6.67
N PRO A 412 -8.70 -10.55 -7.88
CA PRO A 412 -8.51 -9.76 -9.09
C PRO A 412 -9.59 -8.71 -9.35
N GLU A 413 -10.81 -8.96 -8.89
CA GLU A 413 -11.93 -8.03 -9.01
C GLU A 413 -11.70 -6.66 -8.36
N TRP A 414 -10.72 -6.57 -7.45
CA TRP A 414 -10.32 -5.33 -6.78
C TRP A 414 -9.25 -4.54 -7.52
N PHE A 415 -8.53 -5.19 -8.43
CA PHE A 415 -7.34 -4.64 -9.05
C PHE A 415 -7.45 -4.53 -10.58
N THR A 416 -8.59 -4.95 -11.17
CA THR A 416 -8.78 -4.92 -12.61
C THR A 416 -8.93 -3.50 -13.16
N GLU A 417 -8.59 -3.33 -14.44
CA GLU A 417 -8.79 -2.10 -15.22
C GLU A 417 -7.90 -0.91 -14.86
N THR A 418 -6.80 -1.15 -14.15
CA THR A 418 -5.75 -0.14 -13.94
C THR A 418 -4.41 -0.63 -14.50
N ALA A 419 -3.57 0.29 -14.97
CA ALA A 419 -2.18 0.01 -15.34
C ALA A 419 -1.36 -0.47 -14.13
N TYR A 420 -1.79 -0.12 -12.92
CA TYR A 420 -1.11 -0.36 -11.66
C TYR A 420 -1.67 -1.54 -10.87
N ALA A 421 -2.23 -2.54 -11.56
CA ALA A 421 -2.82 -3.72 -10.92
C ALA A 421 -1.89 -4.36 -9.89
N ALA A 422 -2.45 -4.69 -8.74
CA ALA A 422 -1.73 -5.34 -7.65
C ALA A 422 -2.06 -6.84 -7.55
N GLU A 423 -1.13 -7.61 -7.05
CA GLU A 423 -1.32 -8.98 -6.62
C GLU A 423 -1.25 -9.02 -5.09
N ALA A 424 -2.17 -9.72 -4.42
CA ALA A 424 -2.28 -9.72 -2.97
C ALA A 424 -2.22 -11.12 -2.36
N CYS A 425 -1.77 -11.20 -1.11
CA CYS A 425 -1.92 -12.37 -0.25
C CYS A 425 -3.08 -12.17 0.73
N PRO A 426 -3.64 -13.24 1.29
CA PRO A 426 -4.55 -13.14 2.44
C PRO A 426 -3.91 -12.45 3.64
N GLU A 427 -4.73 -11.83 4.49
CA GLU A 427 -4.34 -11.29 5.81
C GLU A 427 -4.54 -12.31 6.93
N LEU A 428 -5.28 -13.38 6.68
CA LEU A 428 -5.66 -14.42 7.63
C LEU A 428 -5.43 -15.81 7.01
N TRP A 429 -4.84 -16.70 7.78
CA TRP A 429 -4.40 -18.02 7.34
C TRP A 429 -4.99 -19.11 8.22
N PRO A 430 -5.21 -20.34 7.70
CA PRO A 430 -5.60 -21.47 8.54
C PRO A 430 -4.59 -21.71 9.67
N GLY A 431 -5.08 -22.18 10.81
CA GLY A 431 -4.29 -22.33 12.04
C GLY A 431 -4.27 -21.08 12.94
N GLN A 432 -4.46 -19.89 12.36
CA GLN A 432 -4.62 -18.66 13.14
C GLN A 432 -5.98 -18.59 13.85
N THR A 433 -6.16 -17.60 14.69
CA THR A 433 -7.35 -17.39 15.51
C THR A 433 -7.92 -15.99 15.27
N VAL A 434 -9.23 -15.94 15.03
CA VAL A 434 -10.02 -14.69 15.09
C VAL A 434 -10.52 -14.51 16.50
N LYS A 435 -10.26 -13.35 17.12
CA LYS A 435 -10.84 -12.95 18.41
C LYS A 435 -11.63 -11.68 18.23
N ALA A 436 -12.78 -11.58 18.94
CA ALA A 436 -13.57 -10.36 18.95
C ALA A 436 -14.08 -10.03 20.35
N LYS A 437 -14.11 -8.73 20.66
CA LYS A 437 -14.81 -8.18 21.82
C LYS A 437 -16.16 -7.62 21.35
N LEU A 438 -17.20 -8.09 21.98
CA LEU A 438 -18.57 -7.82 21.57
C LEU A 438 -19.35 -7.23 22.74
N ARG A 439 -20.31 -6.33 22.44
CA ARG A 439 -21.32 -5.88 23.39
C ARG A 439 -22.71 -5.97 22.76
N GLY A 440 -23.72 -6.28 23.59
CA GLY A 440 -25.10 -6.43 23.13
C GLY A 440 -26.06 -6.70 24.30
N ALA A 441 -27.33 -6.83 23.99
CA ALA A 441 -28.40 -7.09 24.97
C ALA A 441 -29.14 -8.38 24.58
N GLY A 442 -28.62 -9.53 25.00
CA GLY A 442 -29.25 -10.83 24.79
C GLY A 442 -29.18 -11.35 23.36
N VAL A 443 -28.18 -10.91 22.56
CA VAL A 443 -27.95 -11.38 21.17
C VAL A 443 -27.07 -12.62 21.14
N ARG A 444 -27.32 -13.53 20.21
CA ARG A 444 -26.48 -14.69 19.96
C ARG A 444 -25.58 -14.42 18.76
N ALA A 445 -24.26 -14.53 18.95
CA ALA A 445 -23.27 -14.21 17.93
C ALA A 445 -22.31 -15.39 17.67
N ARG A 446 -21.76 -15.45 16.49
CA ARG A 446 -20.70 -16.40 16.09
C ARG A 446 -19.67 -15.71 15.22
N LEU A 447 -18.41 -16.02 15.44
CA LEU A 447 -17.35 -15.67 14.50
C LEU A 447 -17.42 -16.59 13.28
N PHE A 448 -17.10 -16.07 12.11
CA PHE A 448 -17.08 -16.88 10.89
C PHE A 448 -15.95 -16.46 9.96
N VAL A 449 -15.56 -17.39 9.08
CA VAL A 449 -14.71 -17.11 7.92
C VAL A 449 -15.28 -17.76 6.66
N TRP A 450 -14.94 -17.18 5.50
CA TRP A 450 -15.25 -17.74 4.19
C TRP A 450 -13.97 -18.19 3.49
N ASP A 451 -13.91 -19.46 3.07
CA ASP A 451 -12.89 -19.96 2.16
C ASP A 451 -13.29 -19.59 0.71
N ARG A 452 -12.43 -18.80 0.05
CA ARG A 452 -12.67 -18.35 -1.33
C ARG A 452 -12.75 -19.50 -2.32
N ILE A 453 -11.90 -20.52 -2.16
CA ILE A 453 -11.74 -21.60 -3.14
C ILE A 453 -12.89 -22.58 -3.08
N SER A 454 -13.25 -23.06 -1.90
CA SER A 454 -14.37 -23.98 -1.72
C SER A 454 -15.73 -23.29 -1.66
N GLY A 455 -15.76 -21.98 -1.45
CA GLY A 455 -16.99 -21.21 -1.20
C GLY A 455 -17.69 -21.60 0.11
N LYS A 456 -16.98 -22.29 1.01
CA LYS A 456 -17.53 -22.76 2.29
C LYS A 456 -17.36 -21.72 3.38
N ARG A 457 -18.37 -21.63 4.22
CA ARG A 457 -18.34 -20.89 5.47
C ARG A 457 -17.99 -21.83 6.63
N TYR A 458 -17.11 -21.37 7.50
CA TYR A 458 -16.73 -22.04 8.74
C TYR A 458 -17.08 -21.12 9.91
N GLU A 459 -17.65 -21.68 10.97
CA GLU A 459 -18.14 -20.92 12.12
C GLU A 459 -17.52 -21.40 13.41
N GLY A 460 -17.26 -20.47 14.33
CA GLY A 460 -16.90 -20.74 15.71
C GLY A 460 -18.12 -21.12 16.56
N GLU A 461 -17.88 -21.31 17.85
CA GLU A 461 -18.94 -21.57 18.82
C GLU A 461 -19.87 -20.35 18.97
N GLU A 462 -21.14 -20.61 19.29
CA GLU A 462 -22.12 -19.57 19.59
C GLU A 462 -21.86 -18.97 20.97
N VAL A 463 -21.85 -17.64 21.05
CA VAL A 463 -21.70 -16.86 22.27
C VAL A 463 -22.96 -16.05 22.51
N LEU A 464 -23.50 -16.12 23.72
CA LEU A 464 -24.55 -15.19 24.17
C LEU A 464 -23.90 -13.89 24.63
N VAL A 465 -24.23 -12.80 23.93
CA VAL A 465 -23.77 -11.43 24.25
C VAL A 465 -24.84 -10.72 25.03
N ASP A 466 -24.72 -10.68 26.36
CA ASP A 466 -25.60 -9.95 27.28
C ASP A 466 -24.71 -9.06 28.19
N GLY A 467 -24.53 -7.82 27.77
CA GLY A 467 -23.46 -6.93 28.22
C GLY A 467 -22.20 -7.12 27.36
N GLU A 468 -21.08 -7.41 27.96
CA GLU A 468 -19.78 -7.65 27.28
C GLU A 468 -19.51 -9.16 27.14
N ALA A 469 -18.96 -9.56 26.00
CA ALA A 469 -18.53 -10.93 25.72
C ALA A 469 -17.29 -10.95 24.85
N GLU A 470 -16.49 -12.01 24.99
CA GLU A 470 -15.38 -12.32 24.07
C GLU A 470 -15.73 -13.57 23.27
N ALA A 471 -15.48 -13.53 21.97
CA ALA A 471 -15.60 -14.67 21.08
C ALA A 471 -14.21 -15.01 20.51
N GLU A 472 -13.95 -16.31 20.37
CA GLU A 472 -12.71 -16.82 19.81
C GLU A 472 -13.00 -17.94 18.81
N PHE A 473 -12.34 -17.92 17.66
CA PHE A 473 -12.45 -18.96 16.65
C PHE A 473 -11.08 -19.29 16.07
N ARG A 474 -10.52 -20.44 16.46
CA ARG A 474 -9.32 -20.99 15.83
C ARG A 474 -9.70 -21.66 14.52
N LEU A 475 -9.08 -21.20 13.43
CA LEU A 475 -9.38 -21.68 12.11
C LEU A 475 -8.91 -23.13 11.92
N PRO A 476 -9.78 -24.01 11.37
CA PRO A 476 -9.39 -25.38 11.07
C PRO A 476 -8.39 -25.40 9.91
N SER A 477 -7.74 -26.55 9.72
CA SER A 477 -6.99 -26.82 8.50
C SER A 477 -7.93 -26.82 7.31
N LEU A 478 -7.62 -26.04 6.29
CA LEU A 478 -8.35 -25.89 5.04
C LEU A 478 -7.49 -26.38 3.89
N ASP A 479 -8.11 -26.94 2.86
CA ASP A 479 -7.42 -27.40 1.64
C ASP A 479 -6.87 -26.23 0.80
N SER A 480 -7.40 -25.03 1.01
CA SER A 480 -6.89 -23.78 0.46
C SER A 480 -6.48 -22.85 1.61
N ALA A 481 -5.49 -22.04 1.40
CA ALA A 481 -5.08 -21.04 2.36
C ALA A 481 -5.65 -19.65 2.02
N CYS A 482 -6.78 -19.57 1.31
CA CYS A 482 -7.37 -18.33 0.86
C CYS A 482 -8.66 -18.00 1.60
N ILE A 483 -8.53 -17.39 2.76
CA ILE A 483 -9.66 -16.92 3.53
C ILE A 483 -10.05 -15.54 3.03
N ALA A 484 -11.26 -15.44 2.43
CA ALA A 484 -11.71 -14.22 1.77
C ALA A 484 -12.38 -13.23 2.72
N ARG A 485 -13.02 -13.71 3.78
CA ARG A 485 -13.75 -12.88 4.74
C ARG A 485 -13.63 -13.44 6.14
N ALA A 486 -13.55 -12.55 7.12
CA ALA A 486 -13.69 -12.86 8.54
C ALA A 486 -14.66 -11.87 9.19
N GLY A 487 -15.54 -12.33 10.07
CA GLY A 487 -16.55 -11.46 10.64
C GLY A 487 -17.34 -12.09 11.77
N VAL A 488 -18.43 -11.40 12.13
CA VAL A 488 -19.39 -11.78 13.16
C VAL A 488 -20.78 -11.88 12.54
N ALA A 489 -21.46 -13.00 12.80
CA ALA A 489 -22.87 -13.17 12.49
C ALA A 489 -23.69 -13.19 13.81
N TRP A 490 -24.89 -12.62 13.80
CA TRP A 490 -25.77 -12.61 14.97
C TRP A 490 -27.25 -12.76 14.58
N ASP A 491 -28.10 -13.07 15.55
CA ASP A 491 -29.53 -13.40 15.36
C ASP A 491 -30.42 -12.17 15.18
N GLY A 492 -29.90 -10.95 15.29
CA GLY A 492 -30.62 -9.70 15.07
C GLY A 492 -30.50 -8.73 16.24
N GLY A 493 -31.08 -7.54 16.09
CA GLY A 493 -30.94 -6.47 17.06
C GLY A 493 -29.65 -5.68 16.90
N GLU A 494 -29.24 -5.06 18.01
CA GLU A 494 -27.99 -4.28 18.07
C GLU A 494 -26.82 -5.14 18.56
N LEU A 495 -25.73 -5.17 17.77
CA LEU A 495 -24.44 -5.73 18.16
C LEU A 495 -23.38 -4.64 18.03
N ILE A 496 -22.51 -4.54 19.01
CA ILE A 496 -21.35 -3.66 18.99
C ILE A 496 -20.10 -4.53 18.91
N LEU A 497 -19.27 -4.27 17.91
CA LEU A 497 -17.94 -4.82 17.80
C LEU A 497 -16.94 -3.76 18.28
N ASP A 498 -16.34 -4.00 19.44
CA ASP A 498 -15.34 -3.10 20.01
C ASP A 498 -13.96 -3.31 19.40
N GLU A 499 -13.61 -4.56 19.17
CA GLU A 499 -12.31 -4.93 18.63
C GLU A 499 -12.39 -6.29 17.94
N MET A 500 -11.67 -6.45 16.83
CA MET A 500 -11.35 -7.76 16.26
C MET A 500 -9.84 -7.88 16.10
N ARG A 501 -9.31 -9.07 16.37
CA ARG A 501 -7.87 -9.40 16.20
C ARG A 501 -7.71 -10.68 15.43
N LEU A 502 -6.68 -10.70 14.56
CA LEU A 502 -6.18 -11.91 13.90
C LEU A 502 -4.84 -12.24 14.55
N ILE A 503 -4.71 -13.42 15.17
CA ILE A 503 -3.56 -13.77 16.00
C ILE A 503 -3.09 -15.19 15.77
N GLY A 504 -1.86 -15.50 16.16
CA GLY A 504 -1.26 -16.84 16.09
C GLY A 504 -0.56 -17.12 14.77
N ASP A 505 -0.03 -18.31 14.66
CA ASP A 505 0.82 -18.72 13.55
C ASP A 505 0.04 -19.50 12.49
N PRO A 506 0.45 -19.44 11.20
CA PRO A 506 -0.18 -20.19 10.13
C PRO A 506 0.10 -21.70 10.25
N ASP A 507 -0.91 -22.52 9.99
CA ASP A 507 -0.79 -23.99 9.88
C ASP A 507 -1.65 -24.48 8.71
N TYR A 508 -1.04 -24.60 7.53
CA TYR A 508 -1.78 -24.95 6.32
C TYR A 508 -0.93 -25.70 5.29
N THR A 509 -1.63 -26.32 4.35
CA THR A 509 -1.03 -26.94 3.16
C THR A 509 -1.74 -26.43 1.92
N VAL A 510 -0.98 -26.18 0.86
CA VAL A 510 -1.49 -25.82 -0.46
C VAL A 510 -1.11 -26.90 -1.46
N GLU A 511 -2.10 -27.40 -2.18
CA GLU A 511 -1.92 -28.25 -3.35
C GLU A 511 -2.30 -27.43 -4.59
N PHE A 512 -1.34 -27.16 -5.47
CA PHE A 512 -1.56 -26.27 -6.62
C PHE A 512 -2.63 -26.77 -7.60
N ALA A 513 -2.87 -28.08 -7.64
CA ALA A 513 -3.94 -28.68 -8.43
C ALA A 513 -5.35 -28.18 -8.02
N LYS A 514 -5.51 -27.74 -6.78
CA LYS A 514 -6.79 -27.26 -6.23
C LYS A 514 -6.97 -25.74 -6.36
N LEU A 515 -5.91 -24.98 -6.67
CA LEU A 515 -5.98 -23.53 -6.77
C LEU A 515 -6.43 -23.08 -8.17
N PRO A 516 -7.29 -22.07 -8.31
CA PRO A 516 -7.60 -21.46 -9.58
C PRO A 516 -6.45 -20.62 -10.11
N ILE A 517 -6.39 -20.45 -11.44
CA ILE A 517 -5.61 -19.39 -12.07
C ILE A 517 -6.58 -18.26 -12.33
N GLU A 518 -6.24 -17.08 -11.81
CA GLU A 518 -7.06 -15.89 -11.96
C GLU A 518 -6.41 -14.91 -12.93
N LYS A 519 -7.23 -14.11 -13.59
CA LYS A 519 -6.78 -13.11 -14.55
C LYS A 519 -6.83 -11.73 -13.90
N PHE A 520 -5.68 -11.08 -13.72
CA PHE A 520 -5.61 -9.74 -13.17
C PHE A 520 -5.86 -8.66 -14.22
N THR A 521 -5.21 -8.79 -15.36
CA THR A 521 -5.41 -7.89 -16.50
C THR A 521 -5.74 -8.70 -17.74
N HIS A 522 -5.95 -8.06 -18.87
CA HIS A 522 -6.13 -8.76 -20.14
C HIS A 522 -4.86 -9.52 -20.60
N LEU A 523 -3.70 -9.20 -20.05
CA LEU A 523 -2.42 -9.82 -20.39
C LEU A 523 -1.90 -10.73 -19.30
N ASP A 524 -2.13 -10.39 -18.01
CA ASP A 524 -1.53 -11.09 -16.87
C ASP A 524 -2.46 -12.10 -16.24
N ARG A 525 -1.87 -13.23 -15.85
CA ARG A 525 -2.50 -14.24 -15.00
C ARG A 525 -1.71 -14.35 -13.71
N CYS A 526 -2.37 -14.68 -12.63
CA CYS A 526 -1.72 -15.01 -11.37
C CYS A 526 -2.32 -16.29 -10.80
N ILE A 527 -1.58 -16.90 -9.92
CA ILE A 527 -2.11 -17.94 -9.05
C ILE A 527 -2.61 -17.25 -7.79
N ASN A 528 -3.85 -17.53 -7.46
CA ASN A 528 -4.49 -17.03 -6.25
C ASN A 528 -3.56 -17.05 -5.04
N GLN A 529 -3.57 -15.96 -4.23
CA GLN A 529 -2.77 -15.75 -3.01
C GLN A 529 -1.24 -15.67 -3.17
N PHE A 530 -0.73 -15.53 -4.39
CA PHE A 530 0.69 -15.29 -4.65
C PHE A 530 0.90 -13.94 -5.29
N ALA A 531 1.97 -13.23 -4.89
CA ALA A 531 2.44 -12.03 -5.56
C ALA A 531 3.72 -12.34 -6.34
N ARG A 532 3.79 -11.82 -7.56
CA ARG A 532 4.89 -12.05 -8.48
C ARG A 532 5.80 -10.81 -8.52
N PHE A 533 7.09 -11.03 -8.34
CA PHE A 533 8.08 -10.01 -8.66
C PHE A 533 8.34 -9.96 -10.16
N LYS A 534 8.73 -11.11 -10.75
CA LYS A 534 9.16 -11.23 -12.16
C LYS A 534 9.07 -12.70 -12.60
N GLY A 535 8.96 -12.91 -13.92
CA GLY A 535 8.99 -14.23 -14.53
C GLY A 535 7.61 -14.72 -14.93
N ILE A 536 7.56 -15.88 -15.58
CA ILE A 536 6.33 -16.58 -15.91
C ILE A 536 5.90 -17.37 -14.68
N CYS A 537 4.72 -17.08 -14.15
CA CYS A 537 4.09 -17.83 -13.09
C CYS A 537 2.73 -18.33 -13.59
N ASP A 538 2.56 -19.64 -13.72
CA ASP A 538 1.34 -20.24 -14.24
C ASP A 538 1.14 -21.62 -13.61
N ARG A 539 0.15 -22.38 -14.06
CA ARG A 539 -0.09 -23.76 -13.65
C ARG A 539 0.02 -24.70 -14.86
N GLU A 540 0.81 -25.74 -14.70
CA GLU A 540 0.99 -26.81 -15.71
C GLU A 540 0.73 -28.16 -15.06
N ASP A 541 -0.20 -28.93 -15.58
CA ASP A 541 -0.59 -30.26 -15.06
C ASP A 541 -0.89 -30.28 -13.56
N GLY A 542 -1.58 -29.24 -13.06
CA GLY A 542 -1.91 -29.11 -11.64
C GLY A 542 -0.75 -28.69 -10.72
N LYS A 543 0.38 -28.29 -11.28
CA LYS A 543 1.56 -27.85 -10.53
C LYS A 543 1.81 -26.35 -10.78
N LEU A 544 2.34 -25.65 -9.80
CA LEU A 544 2.89 -24.32 -10.03
C LEU A 544 4.06 -24.45 -11.00
N PHE A 545 4.05 -23.63 -12.03
CA PHE A 545 5.12 -23.47 -12.99
C PHE A 545 5.77 -22.10 -12.80
N LEU A 546 7.07 -22.09 -12.57
CA LEU A 546 7.86 -20.84 -12.51
C LEU A 546 9.06 -20.93 -13.44
N SER A 547 9.25 -19.89 -14.28
CA SER A 547 10.38 -19.76 -15.20
C SER A 547 10.77 -18.32 -15.43
N CYS A 548 12.07 -18.07 -15.59
CA CYS A 548 12.58 -16.77 -16.02
C CYS A 548 13.97 -16.94 -16.66
N ALA A 549 14.28 -16.06 -17.62
CA ALA A 549 15.59 -16.08 -18.30
C ALA A 549 16.74 -15.64 -17.40
N ASP A 550 16.49 -14.67 -16.54
CA ASP A 550 17.49 -14.11 -15.60
C ASP A 550 17.11 -14.43 -14.15
N GLU A 551 16.10 -13.76 -13.58
CA GLU A 551 15.67 -13.90 -12.20
C GLU A 551 14.12 -13.81 -12.14
N GLY A 552 13.47 -14.81 -11.60
CA GLY A 552 12.02 -14.85 -11.38
C GLY A 552 11.69 -15.17 -9.93
N MET A 553 10.59 -14.62 -9.42
CA MET A 553 10.19 -14.82 -8.03
C MET A 553 8.68 -14.66 -7.86
N VAL A 554 8.11 -15.52 -7.00
CA VAL A 554 6.76 -15.39 -6.44
C VAL A 554 6.79 -15.60 -4.93
N ASN A 555 5.92 -14.93 -4.20
CA ASN A 555 5.85 -15.03 -2.74
C ASN A 555 4.42 -15.11 -2.23
N THR A 556 4.27 -15.64 -1.02
CA THR A 556 3.01 -15.74 -0.28
C THR A 556 3.29 -15.69 1.22
N GLY A 557 2.31 -15.26 2.00
CA GLY A 557 2.45 -15.15 3.45
C GLY A 557 2.66 -13.73 3.92
N ASP A 558 3.10 -13.57 5.16
CA ASP A 558 3.25 -12.28 5.82
C ASP A 558 4.73 -11.98 6.16
N LEU A 559 5.14 -10.72 6.02
CA LEU A 559 6.49 -10.22 6.39
C LEU A 559 6.82 -10.46 7.87
N PHE A 560 5.82 -10.63 8.70
CA PHE A 560 5.95 -10.74 10.16
C PHE A 560 5.89 -12.18 10.68
N TRP A 561 5.78 -13.19 9.82
CA TRP A 561 5.85 -14.58 10.26
C TRP A 561 7.18 -14.88 10.95
N GLY A 562 7.09 -15.38 12.17
CA GLY A 562 8.21 -15.76 13.02
C GLY A 562 8.76 -17.14 12.71
N ASP A 563 8.94 -17.96 13.76
CA ASP A 563 9.49 -19.30 13.62
C ASP A 563 8.51 -20.24 12.91
N LEU A 564 8.98 -20.87 11.85
CA LEU A 564 8.14 -21.71 11.00
C LEU A 564 8.90 -22.86 10.36
N ARG A 565 8.13 -23.86 9.96
CA ARG A 565 8.56 -24.96 9.09
C ARG A 565 7.89 -24.81 7.72
N PHE A 566 8.69 -24.65 6.68
CA PHE A 566 8.26 -24.63 5.29
C PHE A 566 8.66 -25.92 4.61
N THR A 567 7.69 -26.78 4.29
CA THR A 567 7.94 -28.03 3.54
C THR A 567 7.40 -27.90 2.13
N THR A 568 8.22 -28.20 1.14
CA THR A 568 7.88 -28.06 -0.28
C THR A 568 8.58 -29.09 -1.13
N ASP A 569 7.98 -29.44 -2.26
CA ASP A 569 8.66 -30.14 -3.34
C ASP A 569 9.13 -29.16 -4.41
N MET A 570 10.20 -29.51 -5.10
CA MET A 570 10.73 -28.79 -6.27
C MET A 570 11.16 -29.79 -7.34
N THR A 571 10.66 -29.62 -8.56
CA THR A 571 11.07 -30.43 -9.73
C THR A 571 11.71 -29.51 -10.78
N PRO A 572 13.06 -29.42 -10.84
CA PRO A 572 13.74 -28.69 -11.90
C PRO A 572 13.47 -29.33 -13.27
N THR A 573 13.04 -28.52 -14.25
CA THR A 573 12.75 -28.99 -15.62
C THR A 573 13.60 -28.30 -16.67
N ALA A 574 14.35 -27.26 -16.29
CA ALA A 574 15.42 -26.65 -17.08
C ALA A 574 16.61 -26.32 -16.17
N GLY A 575 17.79 -26.08 -16.76
CA GLY A 575 19.00 -25.74 -16.00
C GLY A 575 18.90 -24.38 -15.32
N GLY A 576 19.92 -24.05 -14.50
CA GLY A 576 19.94 -22.85 -13.68
C GLY A 576 19.78 -23.13 -12.18
N VAL A 577 19.24 -22.20 -11.44
CA VAL A 577 19.04 -22.29 -9.99
C VAL A 577 17.55 -22.26 -9.65
N CYS A 578 17.08 -23.24 -8.88
CA CYS A 578 15.74 -23.29 -8.31
C CYS A 578 15.83 -22.95 -6.82
N LYS A 579 14.92 -22.13 -6.32
CA LYS A 579 14.95 -21.60 -4.94
C LYS A 579 13.65 -21.85 -4.19
N ALA A 580 13.76 -22.32 -2.94
CA ALA A 580 12.72 -22.18 -1.93
C ALA A 580 13.10 -20.96 -1.06
N LEU A 581 12.22 -19.96 -1.02
CA LEU A 581 12.46 -18.69 -0.34
C LEU A 581 11.86 -18.73 1.07
N VAL A 582 12.59 -18.24 2.04
CA VAL A 582 12.16 -18.08 3.43
C VAL A 582 12.67 -16.76 4.00
N ARG A 583 12.12 -16.30 5.12
CA ARG A 583 12.51 -15.02 5.73
C ARG A 583 12.45 -13.86 4.73
N LEU A 584 11.51 -13.92 3.81
CA LEU A 584 11.38 -12.92 2.74
C LEU A 584 10.78 -11.64 3.32
N GLN A 585 11.59 -10.57 3.30
CA GLN A 585 11.25 -9.20 3.74
C GLN A 585 11.26 -8.22 2.56
N GLY A 586 11.34 -8.73 1.35
CA GLY A 586 11.41 -8.02 0.09
C GLY A 586 12.13 -8.85 -0.95
N VAL A 587 12.10 -8.43 -2.20
CA VAL A 587 12.72 -9.19 -3.31
C VAL A 587 14.24 -9.12 -3.31
N ARG A 588 14.81 -8.20 -2.53
CA ARG A 588 16.27 -8.01 -2.33
C ARG A 588 16.71 -8.25 -0.88
N ARG A 589 15.81 -8.71 -0.02
CA ARG A 589 16.10 -8.99 1.39
C ARG A 589 15.40 -10.27 1.83
N LEU A 590 16.12 -11.40 1.73
CA LEU A 590 15.58 -12.73 2.00
C LEU A 590 16.68 -13.76 2.29
N ALA A 591 16.28 -14.94 2.76
CA ALA A 591 17.08 -16.15 2.71
C ALA A 591 16.47 -17.14 1.73
N ALA A 592 17.29 -17.97 1.11
CA ALA A 592 16.84 -19.00 0.20
C ALA A 592 17.63 -20.30 0.33
N VAL A 593 16.94 -21.40 0.05
CA VAL A 593 17.55 -22.70 -0.21
C VAL A 593 17.64 -22.88 -1.73
N GLU A 594 18.87 -22.86 -2.25
CA GLU A 594 19.16 -22.97 -3.68
C GLU A 594 19.53 -24.39 -4.06
N LEU A 595 18.82 -24.96 -5.04
CA LEU A 595 19.14 -26.22 -5.70
C LEU A 595 19.67 -25.92 -7.10
N SER A 596 20.88 -26.37 -7.39
CA SER A 596 21.58 -26.15 -8.66
C SER A 596 22.50 -27.32 -9.00
N ARG A 597 23.17 -27.25 -10.16
CA ARG A 597 24.20 -28.25 -10.54
C ARG A 597 25.43 -28.23 -9.61
N GLU A 598 25.62 -27.16 -8.86
CA GLU A 598 26.69 -27.04 -7.86
C GLU A 598 26.31 -27.67 -6.50
N GLY A 599 25.10 -28.17 -6.37
CA GLY A 599 24.56 -28.78 -5.15
C GLY A 599 23.47 -27.92 -4.49
N LEU A 600 23.30 -28.13 -3.19
CA LEU A 600 22.35 -27.42 -2.33
C LEU A 600 23.08 -26.36 -1.52
N ALA A 601 22.49 -25.16 -1.41
CA ALA A 601 23.07 -24.06 -0.64
C ALA A 601 22.01 -23.29 0.16
N ILE A 602 22.38 -22.76 1.33
CA ILE A 602 21.66 -21.69 2.01
C ILE A 602 22.33 -20.38 1.65
N VAL A 603 21.55 -19.44 1.12
CA VAL A 603 22.03 -18.10 0.74
C VAL A 603 21.23 -17.03 1.46
N ARG A 604 21.88 -15.89 1.71
CA ARG A 604 21.24 -14.63 2.08
C ARG A 604 21.37 -13.65 0.91
N GLU A 605 20.29 -13.02 0.58
CA GLU A 605 20.24 -11.86 -0.31
C GLU A 605 19.94 -10.61 0.50
N GLU A 606 20.80 -9.59 0.39
CA GLU A 606 20.61 -8.27 0.98
C GLU A 606 21.33 -7.27 0.07
N PHE A 607 20.65 -6.90 -1.03
CA PHE A 607 21.21 -6.10 -2.13
C PHE A 607 22.53 -6.68 -2.69
N GLY A 608 22.67 -7.98 -2.59
CA GLY A 608 23.80 -8.79 -3.01
C GLY A 608 23.71 -10.17 -2.38
N LYS A 609 24.15 -11.18 -3.11
CA LYS A 609 24.03 -12.59 -2.72
C LYS A 609 25.26 -13.07 -1.93
N LYS A 610 25.01 -13.74 -0.81
CA LYS A 610 26.03 -14.40 0.01
C LYS A 610 25.67 -15.85 0.26
N VAL A 611 26.54 -16.79 -0.13
CA VAL A 611 26.41 -18.21 0.23
C VAL A 611 26.90 -18.40 1.66
N LEU A 612 26.05 -18.93 2.52
CA LEU A 612 26.29 -19.15 3.95
C LEU A 612 26.68 -20.58 4.27
N ALA A 613 26.06 -21.55 3.59
CA ALA A 613 26.38 -22.97 3.70
C ALA A 613 26.15 -23.65 2.35
N ARG A 614 26.90 -24.71 2.07
CA ARG A 614 26.76 -25.52 0.85
C ARG A 614 27.12 -26.97 1.12
N CYS A 615 26.44 -27.89 0.43
CA CYS A 615 26.81 -29.30 0.37
C CYS A 615 26.69 -29.84 -1.07
N GLU A 616 27.41 -30.92 -1.35
CA GLU A 616 27.18 -31.70 -2.56
C GLU A 616 25.79 -32.35 -2.45
N HIS A 617 24.98 -32.16 -3.47
CA HIS A 617 23.64 -32.71 -3.57
C HIS A 617 23.34 -33.01 -5.04
N PRO A 618 22.92 -34.23 -5.39
CA PRO A 618 22.56 -34.54 -6.77
C PRO A 618 21.50 -33.57 -7.31
N PHE A 619 21.69 -33.13 -8.55
CA PHE A 619 20.73 -32.34 -9.29
C PHE A 619 20.46 -33.00 -10.63
N GLU A 620 19.22 -33.49 -10.82
CA GLU A 620 18.78 -34.13 -12.06
C GLU A 620 17.50 -33.45 -12.56
N LEU A 621 17.42 -33.16 -13.86
CA LEU A 621 16.24 -32.59 -14.48
C LEU A 621 15.11 -33.62 -14.49
N GLY A 622 13.92 -33.19 -14.12
CA GLY A 622 12.72 -34.02 -14.00
C GLY A 622 12.63 -34.83 -12.69
N GLN A 623 13.67 -34.81 -11.87
CA GLN A 623 13.61 -35.44 -10.54
C GLN A 623 12.93 -34.49 -9.54
N LYS A 624 12.02 -35.04 -8.73
CA LYS A 624 11.38 -34.33 -7.64
C LYS A 624 12.22 -34.42 -6.36
N TYR A 625 12.48 -33.28 -5.74
CA TYR A 625 13.15 -33.14 -4.44
C TYR A 625 12.15 -32.59 -3.44
N GLU A 626 12.11 -33.14 -2.22
CA GLU A 626 11.23 -32.67 -1.14
C GLU A 626 12.08 -32.17 0.02
N PHE A 627 12.00 -30.88 0.29
CA PHE A 627 12.74 -30.23 1.36
C PHE A 627 11.82 -29.73 2.47
N THR A 628 12.30 -29.87 3.70
CA THR A 628 11.75 -29.19 4.87
C THR A 628 12.77 -28.14 5.32
N VAL A 629 12.34 -26.90 5.39
CA VAL A 629 13.16 -25.77 5.84
C VAL A 629 12.61 -25.27 7.17
N GLU A 630 13.37 -25.45 8.24
CA GLU A 630 13.05 -24.90 9.56
C GLU A 630 13.74 -23.57 9.78
N CYS A 631 12.97 -22.58 10.20
CA CYS A 631 13.41 -21.22 10.49
C CYS A 631 13.18 -20.95 11.99
N ARG A 632 14.26 -20.95 12.83
CA ARG A 632 14.24 -20.64 14.28
C ARG A 632 15.06 -19.39 14.57
N GLY A 633 14.41 -18.29 14.95
CA GLY A 633 15.09 -17.00 15.03
C GLY A 633 15.81 -16.71 13.72
N GLU A 634 17.11 -16.47 13.78
CA GLU A 634 17.95 -16.20 12.63
C GLU A 634 18.55 -17.47 11.96
N GLN A 635 18.29 -18.64 12.53
CA GLN A 635 18.82 -19.91 12.00
C GLN A 635 17.87 -20.50 10.97
N VAL A 636 18.42 -20.93 9.84
CA VAL A 636 17.74 -21.73 8.82
C VAL A 636 18.40 -23.10 8.73
N THR A 637 17.61 -24.17 8.84
CA THR A 637 18.07 -25.56 8.71
C THR A 637 17.27 -26.27 7.63
N VAL A 638 17.95 -27.00 6.75
CA VAL A 638 17.35 -27.74 5.63
C VAL A 638 17.43 -29.22 5.88
N PHE A 639 16.29 -29.90 5.71
CA PHE A 639 16.18 -31.35 5.81
C PHE A 639 15.65 -31.93 4.49
N GLU A 640 16.09 -33.13 4.18
CA GLU A 640 15.51 -34.00 3.16
C GLU A 640 15.27 -35.40 3.76
N ASN A 641 14.05 -35.90 3.60
CA ASN A 641 13.65 -37.21 4.19
C ASN A 641 13.93 -37.32 5.70
N GLY A 642 13.79 -36.22 6.44
CA GLY A 642 14.05 -36.15 7.88
C GLY A 642 15.53 -36.06 8.28
N ARG A 643 16.46 -36.10 7.32
CA ARG A 643 17.89 -35.94 7.55
C ARG A 643 18.29 -34.49 7.35
N GLU A 644 18.99 -33.91 8.33
CA GLU A 644 19.60 -32.59 8.18
C GLU A 644 20.70 -32.61 7.12
N LEU A 645 20.63 -31.64 6.21
CA LEU A 645 21.62 -31.44 5.14
C LEU A 645 22.51 -30.23 5.39
N LEU A 646 21.89 -29.09 5.75
CA LEU A 646 22.54 -27.81 5.92
C LEU A 646 21.91 -27.02 7.06
N THR A 647 22.74 -26.18 7.73
CA THR A 647 22.26 -25.16 8.66
C THR A 647 23.11 -23.90 8.53
N ALA A 648 22.50 -22.72 8.71
CA ALA A 648 23.20 -21.43 8.69
C ALA A 648 22.47 -20.34 9.48
N GLN A 649 23.24 -19.37 9.99
CA GLN A 649 22.70 -18.14 10.53
C GLN A 649 22.50 -17.11 9.38
N VAL A 650 21.26 -16.75 9.11
CA VAL A 650 20.91 -15.87 7.98
C VAL A 650 20.76 -14.40 8.37
N GLY A 651 20.68 -14.08 9.68
CA GLY A 651 20.54 -12.70 10.18
C GLY A 651 19.17 -12.08 9.89
N LEU A 652 18.17 -12.90 9.57
CA LEU A 652 16.77 -12.53 9.36
C LEU A 652 15.90 -13.45 10.22
N ASN A 653 15.06 -12.88 11.08
CA ASN A 653 14.27 -13.63 12.08
C ASN A 653 12.78 -13.73 11.77
N ARG A 654 12.31 -13.08 10.70
CA ARG A 654 10.92 -13.07 10.27
C ARG A 654 10.82 -12.94 8.75
N GLY A 655 9.67 -13.24 8.18
CA GLY A 655 9.38 -13.01 6.77
C GLY A 655 8.49 -14.06 6.13
N ALA A 656 7.98 -13.75 4.97
CA ALA A 656 7.16 -14.60 4.12
C ALA A 656 7.97 -15.77 3.50
N VAL A 657 7.27 -16.61 2.74
CA VAL A 657 7.85 -17.72 1.97
C VAL A 657 7.58 -17.53 0.48
N GLY A 658 8.25 -18.31 -0.37
CA GLY A 658 8.04 -18.24 -1.80
C GLY A 658 8.95 -19.14 -2.61
N TYR A 659 9.03 -18.83 -3.90
CA TYR A 659 9.84 -19.55 -4.88
C TYR A 659 10.60 -18.60 -5.77
N GLY A 660 11.78 -19.01 -6.19
CA GLY A 660 12.59 -18.26 -7.13
C GLY A 660 13.27 -19.15 -8.16
N VAL A 661 13.62 -18.56 -9.29
CA VAL A 661 14.44 -19.18 -10.35
C VAL A 661 15.47 -18.18 -10.86
N GLU A 662 16.65 -18.68 -11.22
CA GLU A 662 17.69 -17.86 -11.84
C GLU A 662 18.33 -18.56 -13.04
N GLN A 663 18.99 -17.80 -13.92
CA GLN A 663 19.85 -18.29 -15.00
C GLN A 663 19.13 -19.24 -15.95
N GLY A 664 17.90 -18.91 -16.36
CA GLY A 664 17.11 -19.69 -17.27
C GLY A 664 16.49 -20.97 -16.65
N ALA A 665 16.44 -21.06 -15.34
CA ALA A 665 15.83 -22.18 -14.67
C ALA A 665 14.30 -22.20 -14.88
N ARG A 666 13.78 -23.42 -14.85
CA ARG A 666 12.36 -23.71 -14.84
C ARG A 666 12.08 -24.80 -13.81
N MET A 667 11.09 -24.59 -12.97
CA MET A 667 10.68 -25.60 -11.98
C MET A 667 9.18 -25.77 -11.90
N LEU A 668 8.77 -26.95 -11.42
CA LEU A 668 7.40 -27.28 -11.08
C LEU A 668 7.31 -27.59 -9.59
N ILE A 669 6.22 -27.18 -8.95
CA ILE A 669 5.90 -27.45 -7.55
C ILE A 669 4.49 -28.01 -7.46
N GLU A 670 4.30 -29.14 -6.76
CA GLU A 670 2.99 -29.77 -6.59
C GLU A 670 2.26 -29.24 -5.36
N LYS A 671 3.01 -29.10 -4.25
CA LYS A 671 2.44 -28.68 -2.96
C LYS A 671 3.49 -28.05 -2.05
N PHE A 672 2.99 -27.32 -1.07
CA PHE A 672 3.79 -26.88 0.08
C PHE A 672 2.95 -26.81 1.35
N SER A 673 3.62 -26.77 2.48
CA SER A 673 2.99 -26.48 3.77
C SER A 673 3.81 -25.47 4.58
N VAL A 674 3.11 -24.64 5.35
CA VAL A 674 3.68 -23.76 6.37
C VAL A 674 3.09 -24.15 7.71
N ARG A 675 3.94 -24.37 8.70
CA ARG A 675 3.55 -24.78 10.05
C ARG A 675 4.36 -24.04 11.11
N PRO A 676 3.80 -23.78 12.30
CA PRO A 676 4.58 -23.27 13.41
C PRO A 676 5.61 -24.31 13.89
N LEU A 677 6.69 -23.84 14.54
CA LEU A 677 7.74 -24.67 15.14
C LEU A 677 7.59 -24.82 16.64
#